data_c2ae8ba5cd3bb0f40e4373f8a9458156
#
_entry.id   c2ae8ba5cd3bb0f40e4373f8a9458156
#
_cell.length_a   1.000
_cell.length_b   1.000
_cell.length_c   1.000
_cell.angle_alpha   90.00
_cell.angle_beta   90.00
_cell.angle_gamma   90.00
#
_symmetry.space_group_name_H-M   'P 1'
#
loop_
_entity.id
_entity.type
_entity.pdbx_description
1 polymer ?
#
loop_
_entity_poly.entity_id
_entity_poly.type
_entity_poly.pdbx_seq_one_letter_code
_entity_poly.pdbx_strand_id
1 'polypeptide(L)'
;MLLSNVHIWNYRLLLDTNIHLDEALTLIVGKNNAGKTSFLSILQRVLSGRKDLDFADYPIQCRSTLYEVLWKVVKGKISIDKAKDLIPKTAIQFDIDYSNEAEDEYLGALSPFIIDLDINNNIARILVEYQSLLSDTIISEITDKISLLKVTNPTAKSKKSSEIIAISNYLSTNFNKIFEISVKAINPSNPSVFQIREVSHLRDVFIFKRISAERGLDELDNHDKKPIGQVMERIFQDGVIPFEENITKKIEKLKAYVEQESIKAQDEINKLLEEIITKMIRFGYPTAEDLQLKATTQILLKDNIIKDTDLAYSISGENETLPSSHNGLGYKNLIKIVFLLQEFAQEIKKNSLSAIPLLFLEEPEAHMHPQLQTVFVKYISEVLEGFTGNKIQILISTHSSYIANSVPFTQIRYFKRLKECVICKNLTDFYNTCQNDEEKQNNLQFLHKYMTISRCDLYFCDKVILVEGAAERLLIPDMIHKCDQAGLFNTKSPTLASQYCSIIEVGGAYAHKFFDFIDFLGIPALILTDIDFVTLHGKNCLKDKAKRTSNATIMKWCRDKLNIPLSTSVKIEDVYKLISDDKLTNGFRHIEFQKEENGYHARSLEEAIMNVNRDLYSISHSDSTFSFDSENQKKTNFSLQLLTDDDYLDYQTPSYIVDGLIWLNNQDKVVYPVTITVKEKNKRKLTLKTIKD
;
A
#
# COMPACT_ATOMS: atom_id res chain seq x y z
N MET A 1 4.86 24.07 9.60
CA MET A 1 3.49 23.58 9.22
C MET A 1 3.59 22.16 8.66
N LEU A 2 2.68 21.27 9.06
CA LEU A 2 2.68 19.86 8.62
C LEU A 2 1.26 19.43 8.26
N LEU A 3 1.10 18.70 7.16
CA LEU A 3 -0.17 18.03 6.85
C LEU A 3 -0.29 16.77 7.71
N SER A 4 -1.12 16.83 8.75
CA SER A 4 -1.23 15.76 9.77
C SER A 4 -2.22 14.67 9.38
N ASN A 5 -3.28 15.02 8.64
CA ASN A 5 -4.32 14.08 8.30
C ASN A 5 -5.01 14.41 6.97
N VAL A 6 -5.37 13.38 6.24
CA VAL A 6 -6.18 13.46 5.00
C VAL A 6 -7.38 12.54 5.13
N HIS A 7 -8.58 13.08 4.97
CA HIS A 7 -9.81 12.30 4.99
C HIS A 7 -10.53 12.43 3.65
N ILE A 8 -10.88 11.31 3.04
CA ILE A 8 -11.47 11.25 1.69
C ILE A 8 -12.84 10.58 1.77
N TRP A 9 -13.82 11.20 1.11
CA TRP A 9 -15.17 10.66 0.95
C TRP A 9 -15.53 10.52 -0.52
N ASN A 10 -16.09 9.39 -0.86
CA ASN A 10 -16.72 9.11 -2.15
C ASN A 10 -15.82 9.41 -3.37
N TYR A 11 -14.61 8.87 -3.37
CA TYR A 11 -13.72 8.92 -4.55
C TYR A 11 -13.27 7.52 -4.95
N ARG A 12 -13.70 7.04 -6.12
CA ARG A 12 -13.45 5.67 -6.60
C ARG A 12 -13.85 4.62 -5.54
N LEU A 13 -12.90 3.88 -5.01
CA LEU A 13 -13.12 2.91 -3.91
C LEU A 13 -12.87 3.51 -2.51
N LEU A 14 -12.39 4.74 -2.43
CA LEU A 14 -12.19 5.47 -1.17
C LEU A 14 -13.53 6.11 -0.76
N LEU A 15 -14.37 5.34 -0.07
CA LEU A 15 -15.72 5.80 0.31
C LEU A 15 -15.71 6.63 1.58
N ASP A 16 -14.92 6.21 2.56
CA ASP A 16 -14.70 6.90 3.84
C ASP A 16 -13.34 6.43 4.35
N THR A 17 -12.29 7.17 4.01
CA THR A 17 -10.91 6.75 4.24
C THR A 17 -10.12 7.86 4.91
N ASN A 18 -9.67 7.59 6.13
CA ASN A 18 -8.85 8.50 6.93
C ASN A 18 -7.40 8.04 6.94
N ILE A 19 -6.47 8.97 6.65
CA ILE A 19 -5.05 8.68 6.45
C ILE A 19 -4.26 9.69 7.30
N HIS A 20 -3.64 9.20 8.37
CA HIS A 20 -2.73 10.00 9.18
C HIS A 20 -1.37 10.09 8.49
N LEU A 21 -0.78 11.25 8.42
CA LEU A 21 0.54 11.44 7.81
C LEU A 21 1.59 11.62 8.92
N ASP A 22 2.78 11.08 8.63
CA ASP A 22 3.96 11.26 9.49
C ASP A 22 4.65 12.59 9.16
N GLU A 23 5.42 13.11 10.10
CA GLU A 23 6.13 14.39 9.94
C GLU A 23 7.20 14.36 8.84
N ALA A 24 7.84 13.23 8.62
CA ALA A 24 8.93 13.07 7.65
C ALA A 24 8.53 12.15 6.49
N LEU A 25 8.14 10.91 6.79
CA LEU A 25 7.88 9.90 5.77
C LEU A 25 6.64 9.10 6.10
N THR A 26 5.71 9.03 5.16
CA THR A 26 4.53 8.17 5.20
C THR A 26 4.61 7.13 4.10
N LEU A 27 4.62 5.86 4.49
CA LEU A 27 4.65 4.74 3.56
C LEU A 27 3.25 4.15 3.38
N ILE A 28 2.76 4.13 2.14
CA ILE A 28 1.47 3.59 1.76
C ILE A 28 1.67 2.22 1.15
N VAL A 29 1.27 1.18 1.89
CA VAL A 29 1.43 -0.21 1.48
C VAL A 29 0.09 -0.87 1.20
N GLY A 30 0.08 -1.91 0.42
CA GLY A 30 -1.10 -2.71 0.10
C GLY A 30 -0.99 -3.33 -1.28
N LYS A 31 -1.88 -4.27 -1.57
CA LYS A 31 -1.91 -5.00 -2.84
C LYS A 31 -2.17 -4.11 -4.05
N ASN A 32 -2.00 -4.70 -5.24
CA ASN A 32 -2.46 -4.08 -6.48
C ASN A 32 -3.96 -3.78 -6.39
N ASN A 33 -4.38 -2.65 -6.93
CA ASN A 33 -5.76 -2.17 -6.87
C ASN A 33 -6.32 -1.94 -5.45
N ALA A 34 -5.47 -1.78 -4.43
CA ALA A 34 -5.89 -1.43 -3.07
C ALA A 34 -6.15 0.08 -2.87
N GLY A 35 -6.19 0.88 -3.94
CA GLY A 35 -6.55 2.29 -3.87
C GLY A 35 -5.39 3.26 -3.66
N LYS A 36 -4.12 2.82 -3.62
CA LYS A 36 -2.95 3.69 -3.48
C LYS A 36 -2.88 4.77 -4.57
N THR A 37 -3.01 4.37 -5.83
CA THR A 37 -3.06 5.30 -6.98
C THR A 37 -4.32 6.17 -6.95
N SER A 38 -5.44 5.70 -6.37
CA SER A 38 -6.64 6.53 -6.20
C SER A 38 -6.41 7.64 -5.19
N PHE A 39 -5.72 7.36 -4.09
CA PHE A 39 -5.31 8.37 -3.12
C PHE A 39 -4.42 9.45 -3.76
N LEU A 40 -3.39 9.03 -4.50
CA LEU A 40 -2.53 9.95 -5.24
C LEU A 40 -3.31 10.78 -6.26
N SER A 41 -4.23 10.14 -6.99
CA SER A 41 -5.02 10.80 -8.04
C SER A 41 -5.89 11.93 -7.49
N ILE A 42 -6.57 11.73 -6.36
CA ILE A 42 -7.39 12.80 -5.75
C ILE A 42 -6.53 13.91 -5.17
N LEU A 43 -5.39 13.58 -4.53
CA LEU A 43 -4.43 14.58 -4.05
C LEU A 43 -3.93 15.45 -5.22
N GLN A 44 -3.44 14.83 -6.28
CA GLN A 44 -2.95 15.56 -7.46
C GLN A 44 -4.04 16.42 -8.08
N ARG A 45 -5.26 15.90 -8.23
CA ARG A 45 -6.40 16.65 -8.80
C ARG A 45 -6.71 17.89 -8.00
N VAL A 46 -6.84 17.74 -6.69
CA VAL A 46 -7.24 18.84 -5.80
C VAL A 46 -6.10 19.85 -5.61
N LEU A 47 -4.88 19.39 -5.36
CA LEU A 47 -3.74 20.29 -5.13
C LEU A 47 -3.27 21.00 -6.42
N SER A 48 -3.49 20.41 -7.61
CA SER A 48 -3.29 21.11 -8.89
C SER A 48 -4.44 22.07 -9.24
N GLY A 49 -5.49 22.13 -8.43
CA GLY A 49 -6.65 23.00 -8.59
C GLY A 49 -7.53 22.65 -9.79
N ARG A 50 -7.57 21.39 -10.22
CA ARG A 50 -8.52 20.94 -11.24
C ARG A 50 -9.93 21.02 -10.70
N LYS A 51 -10.81 21.71 -11.45
CA LYS A 51 -12.20 21.97 -11.05
C LYS A 51 -13.15 20.83 -11.43
N ASP A 52 -12.78 20.01 -12.39
CA ASP A 52 -13.60 18.94 -12.96
C ASP A 52 -13.46 17.64 -12.14
N LEU A 53 -14.53 16.87 -12.11
CA LEU A 53 -14.60 15.50 -11.59
C LEU A 53 -15.07 14.59 -12.71
N ASP A 54 -14.33 13.52 -12.97
CA ASP A 54 -14.71 12.56 -14.00
C ASP A 54 -15.78 11.59 -13.48
N PHE A 55 -16.71 11.20 -14.34
CA PHE A 55 -17.73 10.18 -13.99
C PHE A 55 -17.09 8.84 -13.57
N ALA A 56 -15.93 8.50 -14.13
CA ALA A 56 -15.17 7.30 -13.76
C ALA A 56 -14.65 7.35 -12.32
N ASP A 57 -14.37 8.54 -11.80
CA ASP A 57 -13.86 8.73 -10.43
C ASP A 57 -14.98 8.71 -9.37
N TYR A 58 -16.25 8.85 -9.79
CA TYR A 58 -17.39 8.80 -8.88
C TYR A 58 -17.72 7.35 -8.51
N PRO A 59 -17.86 7.01 -7.22
CA PRO A 59 -18.02 5.63 -6.76
C PRO A 59 -19.24 4.92 -7.37
N ILE A 60 -19.05 3.67 -7.76
CA ILE A 60 -20.15 2.84 -8.31
C ILE A 60 -21.29 2.72 -7.30
N GLN A 61 -20.96 2.61 -6.00
CA GLN A 61 -21.93 2.50 -4.90
C GLN A 61 -22.81 3.76 -4.78
N CYS A 62 -22.26 4.93 -5.10
CA CYS A 62 -22.97 6.20 -5.07
C CYS A 62 -23.83 6.45 -6.33
N ARG A 63 -23.51 5.79 -7.45
CA ARG A 63 -24.19 6.01 -8.74
C ARG A 63 -25.68 5.66 -8.71
N SER A 64 -26.04 4.56 -8.04
CA SER A 64 -27.44 4.16 -7.91
C SER A 64 -28.27 5.22 -7.18
N THR A 65 -27.73 5.79 -6.11
CA THR A 65 -28.36 6.89 -5.37
C THR A 65 -28.47 8.15 -6.23
N LEU A 66 -27.41 8.51 -6.94
CA LEU A 66 -27.39 9.65 -7.86
C LEU A 66 -28.47 9.50 -8.95
N TYR A 67 -28.53 8.32 -9.61
CA TYR A 67 -29.53 8.07 -10.64
C TYR A 67 -30.97 8.14 -10.08
N GLU A 68 -31.19 7.59 -8.89
CA GLU A 68 -32.50 7.59 -8.28
C GLU A 68 -32.94 8.99 -7.85
N VAL A 69 -32.03 9.79 -7.32
CA VAL A 69 -32.28 11.19 -6.94
C VAL A 69 -32.63 12.00 -8.20
N LEU A 70 -31.82 11.94 -9.25
CA LEU A 70 -32.09 12.65 -10.51
C LEU A 70 -33.43 12.21 -11.15
N TRP A 71 -33.71 10.91 -11.14
CA TRP A 71 -35.01 10.39 -11.62
C TRP A 71 -36.18 10.96 -10.84
N LYS A 72 -36.07 11.08 -9.50
CA LYS A 72 -37.11 11.68 -8.64
C LYS A 72 -37.33 13.16 -8.96
N VAL A 73 -36.24 13.91 -9.27
CA VAL A 73 -36.35 15.32 -9.68
C VAL A 73 -37.06 15.44 -11.03
N VAL A 74 -36.64 14.66 -12.05
CA VAL A 74 -37.30 14.65 -13.38
C VAL A 74 -38.77 14.29 -13.29
N LYS A 75 -39.18 13.47 -12.33
CA LYS A 75 -40.60 13.11 -12.09
C LYS A 75 -41.34 14.10 -11.19
N GLY A 76 -40.71 15.22 -10.80
CA GLY A 76 -41.33 16.20 -9.91
C GLY A 76 -41.61 15.72 -8.48
N LYS A 77 -40.97 14.62 -8.06
CA LYS A 77 -41.17 14.02 -6.73
C LYS A 77 -40.37 14.72 -5.60
N ILE A 78 -39.30 15.36 -5.95
CA ILE A 78 -38.45 16.14 -5.02
C ILE A 78 -38.00 17.42 -5.73
N SER A 79 -37.78 18.49 -4.96
CA SER A 79 -37.18 19.73 -5.46
C SER A 79 -35.70 19.58 -5.77
N ILE A 80 -35.16 20.46 -6.61
CA ILE A 80 -33.72 20.49 -6.96
C ILE A 80 -32.87 20.73 -5.70
N ASP A 81 -33.28 21.62 -4.81
CA ASP A 81 -32.52 21.91 -3.59
C ASP A 81 -32.43 20.67 -2.69
N LYS A 82 -33.55 19.96 -2.50
CA LYS A 82 -33.55 18.72 -1.76
C LYS A 82 -32.68 17.64 -2.43
N ALA A 83 -32.61 17.63 -3.75
CA ALA A 83 -31.77 16.72 -4.49
C ALA A 83 -30.27 16.99 -4.28
N LYS A 84 -29.86 18.29 -4.25
CA LYS A 84 -28.48 18.69 -3.95
C LYS A 84 -27.98 18.15 -2.62
N ASP A 85 -28.85 18.08 -1.60
CA ASP A 85 -28.51 17.53 -0.27
C ASP A 85 -28.45 16.00 -0.25
N LEU A 86 -29.21 15.32 -1.14
CA LEU A 86 -29.29 13.86 -1.19
C LEU A 86 -28.21 13.21 -2.06
N ILE A 87 -27.58 13.98 -2.96
CA ILE A 87 -26.52 13.46 -3.82
C ILE A 87 -25.24 13.27 -2.99
N PRO A 88 -24.66 12.06 -3.00
CA PRO A 88 -23.40 11.82 -2.32
C PRO A 88 -22.29 12.69 -2.91
N LYS A 89 -21.62 13.49 -2.07
CA LYS A 89 -20.55 14.39 -2.49
C LYS A 89 -19.21 13.67 -2.43
N THR A 90 -18.36 13.92 -3.43
CA THR A 90 -16.94 13.59 -3.34
C THR A 90 -16.27 14.72 -2.56
N ALA A 91 -15.47 14.39 -1.55
CA ALA A 91 -14.78 15.38 -0.74
C ALA A 91 -13.42 14.90 -0.26
N ILE A 92 -12.54 15.84 0.01
CA ILE A 92 -11.27 15.61 0.68
C ILE A 92 -11.05 16.69 1.74
N GLN A 93 -10.65 16.30 2.93
CA GLN A 93 -10.31 17.19 4.03
C GLN A 93 -8.83 17.08 4.34
N PHE A 94 -8.21 18.21 4.60
CA PHE A 94 -6.85 18.34 5.04
C PHE A 94 -6.84 18.93 6.44
N ASP A 95 -6.18 18.27 7.39
CA ASP A 95 -5.90 18.82 8.71
C ASP A 95 -4.41 19.18 8.77
N ILE A 96 -4.11 20.45 8.95
CA ILE A 96 -2.76 21.02 8.94
C ILE A 96 -2.43 21.45 10.36
N ASP A 97 -1.36 20.86 10.89
CA ASP A 97 -0.80 21.23 12.19
C ASP A 97 0.26 22.33 12.01
N TYR A 98 0.08 23.43 12.73
CA TYR A 98 0.99 24.57 12.75
C TYR A 98 1.59 24.86 14.12
N SER A 99 1.52 23.89 15.05
CA SER A 99 2.03 24.02 16.43
C SER A 99 3.54 24.27 16.52
N ASN A 100 4.31 23.87 15.50
CA ASN A 100 5.78 23.97 15.48
C ASN A 100 6.29 25.29 14.86
N GLU A 101 5.39 26.20 14.46
CA GLU A 101 5.82 27.52 13.96
C GLU A 101 6.14 28.46 15.11
N ALA A 102 7.26 29.18 15.01
CA ALA A 102 7.60 30.20 15.98
C ALA A 102 6.54 31.35 15.97
N GLU A 103 6.25 31.92 17.13
CA GLU A 103 5.16 32.92 17.30
C GLU A 103 5.21 34.10 16.31
N ASP A 104 6.34 34.33 15.66
CA ASP A 104 6.59 35.48 14.76
C ASP A 104 6.73 35.09 13.26
N GLU A 105 6.67 33.80 12.87
CA GLU A 105 6.86 33.41 11.47
C GLU A 105 5.54 33.04 10.79
N TYR A 106 5.17 33.89 9.92
CA TYR A 106 4.25 33.83 8.76
C TYR A 106 3.44 32.57 8.53
N LEU A 107 2.26 32.51 9.09
CA LEU A 107 1.17 31.61 8.67
C LEU A 107 0.67 31.93 7.22
N GLY A 108 1.21 32.93 6.59
CA GLY A 108 1.07 33.43 5.21
C GLY A 108 -0.05 32.80 4.40
N ALA A 109 0.26 31.78 3.61
CA ALA A 109 -0.69 31.09 2.76
C ALA A 109 -1.77 30.29 3.54
N LEU A 110 -1.51 29.89 4.80
CA LEU A 110 -2.48 29.19 5.64
C LEU A 110 -3.48 30.13 6.31
N SER A 111 -3.15 31.41 6.48
CA SER A 111 -3.98 32.39 7.23
C SER A 111 -5.45 32.45 6.77
N PRO A 112 -5.82 32.33 5.48
CA PRO A 112 -7.21 32.31 5.04
C PRO A 112 -8.01 31.12 5.59
N PHE A 113 -7.33 30.07 6.03
CA PHE A 113 -7.96 28.83 6.51
C PHE A 113 -8.00 28.72 8.03
N ILE A 114 -7.35 29.61 8.75
CA ILE A 114 -7.40 29.70 10.21
C ILE A 114 -8.62 30.54 10.59
N ILE A 115 -9.69 29.88 11.03
CA ILE A 115 -10.93 30.53 11.45
C ILE A 115 -11.26 30.27 12.91
N ASP A 116 -10.45 29.47 13.60
CA ASP A 116 -10.46 29.24 15.02
C ASP A 116 -9.36 30.08 15.67
N LEU A 117 -9.73 30.91 16.63
CA LEU A 117 -8.81 31.75 17.41
C LEU A 117 -8.52 31.17 18.78
N ASP A 118 -8.86 29.88 19.03
CA ASP A 118 -8.52 29.20 20.27
C ASP A 118 -7.02 28.90 20.28
N ILE A 119 -6.31 29.48 21.25
CA ILE A 119 -4.85 29.31 21.45
C ILE A 119 -4.46 27.83 21.66
N ASN A 120 -5.38 27.01 22.15
CA ASN A 120 -5.12 25.59 22.39
C ASN A 120 -5.31 24.72 21.14
N ASN A 121 -5.81 25.29 20.03
CA ASN A 121 -6.06 24.57 18.79
C ASN A 121 -5.15 25.04 17.68
N ASN A 122 -4.12 24.28 17.39
CA ASN A 122 -3.12 24.56 16.36
C ASN A 122 -3.38 23.79 15.05
N ILE A 123 -4.66 23.48 14.74
CA ILE A 123 -5.05 22.77 13.53
C ILE A 123 -5.89 23.68 12.63
N ALA A 124 -5.43 23.87 11.41
CA ALA A 124 -6.25 24.45 10.34
C ALA A 124 -6.89 23.33 9.53
N ARG A 125 -8.22 23.41 9.32
CA ARG A 125 -8.97 22.37 8.59
C ARG A 125 -9.51 22.91 7.30
N ILE A 126 -9.11 22.31 6.17
CA ILE A 126 -9.51 22.65 4.82
C ILE A 126 -10.38 21.52 4.28
N LEU A 127 -11.61 21.81 3.89
CA LEU A 127 -12.49 20.86 3.21
C LEU A 127 -12.69 21.29 1.75
N VAL A 128 -12.37 20.37 0.85
CA VAL A 128 -12.63 20.52 -0.59
C VAL A 128 -13.75 19.57 -0.98
N GLU A 129 -14.86 20.11 -1.44
CA GLU A 129 -16.05 19.33 -1.84
C GLU A 129 -16.39 19.59 -3.31
N TYR A 130 -16.79 18.55 -4.01
CA TYR A 130 -17.48 18.65 -5.29
C TYR A 130 -18.98 18.76 -5.03
N GLN A 131 -19.50 19.97 -5.08
CA GLN A 131 -20.91 20.29 -4.81
C GLN A 131 -21.75 20.15 -6.07
N SER A 132 -23.01 19.75 -5.92
CA SER A 132 -23.93 19.60 -7.06
C SER A 132 -24.42 20.97 -7.57
N LEU A 133 -24.22 21.23 -8.87
CA LEU A 133 -24.70 22.38 -9.63
C LEU A 133 -26.06 22.16 -10.30
N LEU A 134 -26.87 21.24 -9.81
CA LEU A 134 -28.18 20.97 -10.42
C LEU A 134 -28.98 22.25 -10.63
N SER A 135 -29.46 22.46 -11.86
CA SER A 135 -30.27 23.57 -12.29
C SER A 135 -31.45 23.07 -13.13
N ASP A 136 -32.46 23.91 -13.33
CA ASP A 136 -33.60 23.58 -14.21
C ASP A 136 -33.14 23.24 -15.61
N THR A 137 -32.09 23.89 -16.12
CA THR A 137 -31.49 23.62 -17.43
C THR A 137 -30.97 22.18 -17.54
N ILE A 138 -30.19 21.71 -16.54
CA ILE A 138 -29.65 20.35 -16.50
C ILE A 138 -30.78 19.33 -16.41
N ILE A 139 -31.79 19.61 -15.60
CA ILE A 139 -32.97 18.73 -15.46
C ILE A 139 -33.79 18.66 -16.77
N SER A 140 -33.91 19.81 -17.49
CA SER A 140 -34.53 19.80 -18.81
C SER A 140 -33.75 18.95 -19.81
N GLU A 141 -32.42 19.10 -19.89
CA GLU A 141 -31.57 18.28 -20.77
C GLU A 141 -31.71 16.77 -20.48
N ILE A 142 -31.76 16.37 -19.20
CA ILE A 142 -32.01 14.98 -18.81
C ILE A 142 -33.41 14.53 -19.23
N THR A 143 -34.42 15.39 -19.03
CA THR A 143 -35.81 15.09 -19.39
C THR A 143 -35.98 14.87 -20.89
N ASP A 144 -35.33 15.71 -21.71
CA ASP A 144 -35.31 15.59 -23.16
C ASP A 144 -34.66 14.27 -23.60
N LYS A 145 -33.57 13.86 -23.00
CA LYS A 145 -32.93 12.55 -23.26
C LYS A 145 -33.85 11.38 -22.91
N ILE A 146 -34.60 11.48 -21.82
CA ILE A 146 -35.59 10.45 -21.42
C ILE A 146 -36.76 10.42 -22.42
N SER A 147 -37.22 11.57 -22.88
CA SER A 147 -38.34 11.66 -23.83
C SER A 147 -38.05 11.04 -25.20
N LEU A 148 -36.76 11.04 -25.60
CA LEU A 148 -36.30 10.42 -26.85
C LEU A 148 -36.31 8.86 -26.81
N LEU A 149 -36.53 8.26 -25.65
CA LEU A 149 -36.54 6.81 -25.50
C LEU A 149 -37.85 6.22 -26.09
N LYS A 150 -37.73 5.52 -27.22
CA LYS A 150 -38.82 4.71 -27.77
C LYS A 150 -38.84 3.34 -27.06
N VAL A 151 -39.72 3.17 -26.08
CA VAL A 151 -39.88 1.88 -25.37
C VAL A 151 -41.14 1.17 -25.95
N THR A 152 -40.92 0.05 -26.60
CA THR A 152 -41.99 -0.80 -27.12
C THR A 152 -42.55 -1.69 -25.98
N ASN A 153 -43.83 -1.54 -25.66
CA ASN A 153 -44.57 -2.32 -24.64
C ASN A 153 -43.93 -2.35 -23.22
N PRO A 154 -43.81 -1.23 -22.51
CA PRO A 154 -43.12 -1.19 -21.25
C PRO A 154 -44.00 -1.61 -20.06
N THR A 155 -43.52 -2.56 -19.26
CA THR A 155 -43.97 -2.65 -17.87
C THR A 155 -43.43 -1.43 -17.09
N ALA A 156 -44.08 -1.00 -16.00
CA ALA A 156 -43.63 0.15 -15.21
C ALA A 156 -42.19 -0.02 -14.68
N LYS A 157 -41.77 -1.25 -14.41
CA LYS A 157 -40.39 -1.59 -13.96
C LYS A 157 -39.37 -1.47 -15.10
N SER A 158 -39.68 -1.94 -16.31
CA SER A 158 -38.82 -1.82 -17.49
C SER A 158 -38.67 -0.36 -17.94
N LYS A 159 -39.74 0.43 -17.83
CA LYS A 159 -39.71 1.88 -18.13
C LYS A 159 -38.76 2.64 -17.18
N LYS A 160 -38.86 2.42 -15.86
CA LYS A 160 -37.95 3.04 -14.88
C LYS A 160 -36.49 2.65 -15.16
N SER A 161 -36.22 1.39 -15.47
CA SER A 161 -34.86 0.94 -15.79
C SER A 161 -34.30 1.62 -17.04
N SER A 162 -35.09 1.77 -18.10
CA SER A 162 -34.69 2.46 -19.33
C SER A 162 -34.42 3.96 -19.09
N GLU A 163 -35.25 4.62 -18.27
CA GLU A 163 -35.07 6.02 -17.90
C GLU A 163 -33.77 6.21 -17.07
N ILE A 164 -33.47 5.28 -16.15
CA ILE A 164 -32.19 5.31 -15.39
C ILE A 164 -31.00 5.11 -16.31
N ILE A 165 -31.07 4.24 -17.31
CA ILE A 165 -30.00 4.08 -18.31
C ILE A 165 -29.78 5.38 -19.09
N ALA A 166 -30.85 6.08 -19.47
CA ALA A 166 -30.70 7.40 -20.14
C ALA A 166 -30.02 8.43 -19.25
N ILE A 167 -30.35 8.46 -17.97
CA ILE A 167 -29.66 9.32 -16.97
C ILE A 167 -28.18 8.95 -16.89
N SER A 168 -27.86 7.65 -16.79
CA SER A 168 -26.47 7.19 -16.75
C SER A 168 -25.69 7.59 -17.99
N ASN A 169 -26.28 7.45 -19.17
CA ASN A 169 -25.65 7.85 -20.44
C ASN A 169 -25.45 9.37 -20.54
N TYR A 170 -26.38 10.17 -20.05
CA TYR A 170 -26.21 11.63 -19.98
C TYR A 170 -25.04 11.98 -19.04
N LEU A 171 -24.97 11.35 -17.86
CA LEU A 171 -23.94 11.60 -16.88
C LEU A 171 -22.54 11.22 -17.40
N SER A 172 -22.41 10.15 -18.16
CA SER A 172 -21.12 9.71 -18.67
C SER A 172 -20.42 10.77 -19.55
N THR A 173 -21.18 11.68 -20.16
CA THR A 173 -20.66 12.73 -21.06
C THR A 173 -20.72 14.14 -20.48
N ASN A 174 -21.59 14.38 -19.48
CA ASN A 174 -21.84 15.74 -18.95
C ASN A 174 -21.60 15.84 -17.44
N PHE A 175 -20.85 14.91 -16.84
CA PHE A 175 -20.67 14.83 -15.39
C PHE A 175 -20.06 16.11 -14.80
N ASN A 176 -19.08 16.69 -15.48
CA ASN A 176 -18.39 17.94 -15.10
C ASN A 176 -19.32 19.18 -15.07
N LYS A 177 -20.49 19.14 -15.75
CA LYS A 177 -21.48 20.23 -15.67
C LYS A 177 -22.31 20.18 -14.39
N ILE A 178 -22.30 19.02 -13.70
CA ILE A 178 -23.17 18.75 -12.56
C ILE A 178 -22.49 19.04 -11.24
N PHE A 179 -21.16 19.09 -11.23
CA PHE A 179 -20.39 19.32 -10.02
C PHE A 179 -19.43 20.49 -10.15
N GLU A 180 -19.31 21.23 -9.06
CA GLU A 180 -18.36 22.33 -8.90
C GLU A 180 -17.54 22.12 -7.65
N ILE A 181 -16.24 22.47 -7.73
CA ILE A 181 -15.34 22.46 -6.59
C ILE A 181 -15.63 23.63 -5.65
N SER A 182 -15.76 23.33 -4.37
CA SER A 182 -15.92 24.32 -3.29
C SER A 182 -14.85 24.07 -2.23
N VAL A 183 -14.12 25.12 -1.85
CA VAL A 183 -13.09 25.08 -0.82
C VAL A 183 -13.59 25.79 0.42
N LYS A 184 -13.51 25.15 1.57
CA LYS A 184 -14.01 25.68 2.85
C LYS A 184 -12.93 25.61 3.91
N ALA A 185 -12.75 26.71 4.63
CA ALA A 185 -12.10 26.70 5.93
C ALA A 185 -13.13 26.25 6.98
N ILE A 186 -12.80 25.24 7.79
CA ILE A 186 -13.72 24.68 8.80
C ILE A 186 -13.10 24.86 10.17
N ASN A 187 -13.91 25.32 11.12
CA ASN A 187 -13.50 25.34 12.52
C ASN A 187 -13.36 23.90 13.05
N PRO A 188 -12.16 23.47 13.48
CA PRO A 188 -11.91 22.11 13.92
C PRO A 188 -12.75 21.71 15.14
N SER A 189 -13.00 22.68 16.07
CA SER A 189 -13.78 22.47 17.29
C SER A 189 -15.29 22.48 17.02
N ASN A 190 -15.75 23.23 16.02
CA ASN A 190 -17.16 23.29 15.63
C ASN A 190 -17.33 23.23 14.10
N PRO A 191 -17.45 22.05 13.50
CA PRO A 191 -17.54 21.89 12.04
C PRO A 191 -18.76 22.55 11.38
N SER A 192 -19.71 23.07 12.17
CA SER A 192 -20.85 23.85 11.63
C SER A 192 -20.45 25.27 11.24
N VAL A 193 -19.33 25.76 11.76
CA VAL A 193 -18.76 27.07 11.44
C VAL A 193 -17.74 26.87 10.33
N PHE A 194 -17.98 27.47 9.20
CA PHE A 194 -17.07 27.41 8.06
C PHE A 194 -17.13 28.69 7.23
N GLN A 195 -16.08 28.93 6.47
CA GLN A 195 -15.99 30.01 5.51
C GLN A 195 -15.57 29.48 4.14
N ILE A 196 -16.22 29.96 3.08
CA ILE A 196 -15.87 29.59 1.71
C ILE A 196 -14.60 30.36 1.31
N ARG A 197 -13.69 29.71 0.61
CA ARG A 197 -12.44 30.27 0.10
C ARG A 197 -12.29 30.00 -1.39
N GLU A 198 -11.47 30.80 -2.06
CA GLU A 198 -11.13 30.58 -3.45
C GLU A 198 -10.17 29.37 -3.60
N VAL A 199 -10.26 28.71 -4.74
CA VAL A 199 -9.37 27.56 -5.06
C VAL A 199 -7.90 28.00 -5.18
N SER A 200 -7.64 29.25 -5.54
CA SER A 200 -6.30 29.85 -5.57
C SER A 200 -5.61 29.78 -4.21
N HIS A 201 -6.32 30.11 -3.12
CA HIS A 201 -5.76 30.05 -1.77
C HIS A 201 -5.29 28.63 -1.39
N LEU A 202 -6.00 27.59 -1.86
CA LEU A 202 -5.56 26.21 -1.61
C LEU A 202 -4.24 25.88 -2.31
N ARG A 203 -4.02 26.39 -3.52
CA ARG A 203 -2.77 26.20 -4.25
C ARG A 203 -1.58 26.87 -3.58
N ASP A 204 -1.81 28.00 -2.94
CA ASP A 204 -0.77 28.74 -2.24
C ASP A 204 -0.31 28.03 -0.97
N VAL A 205 -1.16 27.14 -0.38
CA VAL A 205 -0.83 26.37 0.83
C VAL A 205 0.13 25.22 0.55
N PHE A 206 0.10 24.62 -0.64
CA PHE A 206 0.87 23.40 -0.93
C PHE A 206 1.78 23.56 -2.14
N ILE A 207 3.03 23.13 -1.99
CA ILE A 207 3.92 22.86 -3.12
C ILE A 207 3.94 21.34 -3.31
N PHE A 208 3.14 20.86 -4.26
CA PHE A 208 2.95 19.42 -4.47
C PHE A 208 3.70 18.92 -5.70
N LYS A 209 4.58 17.93 -5.51
CA LYS A 209 5.28 17.24 -6.59
C LYS A 209 4.98 15.76 -6.56
N ARG A 210 4.55 15.21 -7.70
CA ARG A 210 4.47 13.79 -7.95
C ARG A 210 5.66 13.32 -8.78
N ILE A 211 6.32 12.26 -8.33
CA ILE A 211 7.31 11.51 -9.10
C ILE A 211 6.74 10.11 -9.31
N SER A 212 6.37 9.80 -10.56
CA SER A 212 5.85 8.48 -10.91
C SER A 212 6.98 7.55 -11.35
N ALA A 213 6.81 6.25 -11.10
CA ALA A 213 7.73 5.19 -11.54
C ALA A 213 7.73 4.96 -13.05
N GLU A 214 6.92 5.70 -13.83
CA GLU A 214 6.74 5.47 -15.26
C GLU A 214 8.05 5.69 -16.06
N ARG A 215 8.54 4.63 -16.61
CA ARG A 215 8.43 4.05 -17.99
C ARG A 215 8.80 4.98 -19.15
N GLY A 216 9.09 6.26 -18.93
CA GLY A 216 9.49 7.18 -20.00
C GLY A 216 10.98 7.17 -20.36
N LEU A 217 11.80 6.27 -19.80
CA LEU A 217 13.21 6.11 -20.21
C LEU A 217 13.39 5.11 -21.37
N ASP A 218 12.37 4.28 -21.65
CA ASP A 218 12.42 3.20 -22.65
C ASP A 218 11.48 3.41 -23.83
N GLU A 219 10.88 4.57 -24.02
CA GLU A 219 10.22 4.89 -25.29
C GLU A 219 11.28 5.09 -26.37
N LEU A 220 11.78 3.95 -26.87
CA LEU A 220 12.71 3.84 -27.99
C LEU A 220 12.18 4.44 -29.30
N ASP A 221 10.92 4.82 -29.37
CA ASP A 221 10.24 5.29 -30.58
C ASP A 221 10.11 6.82 -30.70
N ASN A 222 10.59 7.59 -29.72
CA ASN A 222 10.64 9.06 -29.83
C ASN A 222 12.10 9.54 -29.71
N HIS A 223 12.81 9.51 -30.84
CA HIS A 223 14.19 10.02 -30.96
C HIS A 223 14.37 11.50 -30.57
N ASP A 224 13.28 12.23 -30.30
CA ASP A 224 13.29 13.69 -30.07
C ASP A 224 13.16 14.10 -28.59
N LYS A 225 13.04 13.17 -27.63
CA LYS A 225 12.85 13.54 -26.23
C LYS A 225 13.91 12.91 -25.32
N LYS A 226 14.92 13.70 -24.95
CA LYS A 226 15.89 13.35 -23.91
C LYS A 226 15.32 13.75 -22.55
N PRO A 227 14.77 12.82 -21.72
CA PRO A 227 14.03 13.16 -20.50
C PRO A 227 14.87 13.93 -19.47
N ILE A 228 16.15 13.60 -19.37
CA ILE A 228 17.10 14.25 -18.45
C ILE A 228 17.42 15.67 -18.94
N GLY A 229 17.64 15.87 -20.23
CA GLY A 229 17.85 17.18 -20.82
C GLY A 229 16.66 18.11 -20.59
N GLN A 230 15.43 17.61 -20.69
CA GLN A 230 14.21 18.39 -20.38
C GLN A 230 14.10 18.76 -18.89
N VAL A 231 14.50 17.89 -17.98
CA VAL A 231 14.55 18.22 -16.55
C VAL A 231 15.67 19.25 -16.29
N MET A 232 16.82 19.05 -16.88
CA MET A 232 17.93 20.02 -16.77
C MET A 232 17.55 21.39 -17.34
N GLU A 233 16.84 21.43 -18.49
CA GLU A 233 16.34 22.69 -19.03
C GLU A 233 15.43 23.43 -18.03
N ARG A 234 14.50 22.73 -17.40
CA ARG A 234 13.64 23.32 -16.37
C ARG A 234 14.42 23.84 -15.15
N ILE A 235 15.50 23.16 -14.80
CA ILE A 235 16.41 23.60 -13.71
C ILE A 235 17.14 24.88 -14.09
N PHE A 236 17.47 25.09 -15.36
CA PHE A 236 18.33 26.18 -15.84
C PHE A 236 17.56 27.32 -16.55
N GLN A 237 16.23 27.26 -16.68
CA GLN A 237 15.40 28.18 -17.48
C GLN A 237 15.41 29.68 -17.10
N ASP A 238 16.20 30.12 -16.13
CA ASP A 238 16.27 31.54 -15.76
C ASP A 238 17.36 32.36 -16.51
N GLY A 239 17.86 31.86 -17.64
CA GLY A 239 18.88 32.55 -18.43
C GLY A 239 18.68 32.46 -19.94
N VAL A 240 17.58 33.02 -20.45
CA VAL A 240 17.38 33.13 -21.90
C VAL A 240 18.27 34.27 -22.46
N ILE A 241 19.20 33.91 -23.36
CA ILE A 241 19.94 34.86 -24.18
C ILE A 241 19.20 35.06 -25.50
N PRO A 242 18.80 36.30 -25.89
CA PRO A 242 18.15 36.54 -27.15
C PRO A 242 19.16 36.56 -28.30
N PHE A 243 18.77 35.96 -29.43
CA PHE A 243 19.56 35.98 -30.66
C PHE A 243 18.88 36.82 -31.74
N GLU A 244 19.64 37.79 -32.29
CA GLU A 244 19.43 38.32 -33.64
C GLU A 244 20.74 38.79 -34.29
N GLU A 245 20.87 38.43 -35.56
CA GLU A 245 21.59 38.96 -36.71
C GLU A 245 23.00 38.50 -37.09
N ASN A 246 23.07 38.09 -38.36
CA ASN A 246 24.19 37.84 -39.28
C ASN A 246 24.86 36.45 -39.26
N ILE A 247 24.28 35.61 -40.11
CA ILE A 247 24.22 34.17 -39.84
C ILE A 247 25.38 33.34 -40.37
N THR A 248 26.06 33.64 -41.45
CA THR A 248 26.95 32.66 -42.11
C THR A 248 28.44 32.76 -41.73
N LYS A 249 29.00 33.96 -41.61
CA LYS A 249 30.38 34.13 -41.11
C LYS A 249 30.51 34.06 -39.59
N LYS A 250 29.42 34.30 -38.89
CA LYS A 250 29.36 34.09 -37.43
C LYS A 250 29.17 32.60 -37.06
N ILE A 251 28.53 31.81 -37.91
CA ILE A 251 28.34 30.36 -37.70
C ILE A 251 29.66 29.60 -37.65
N GLU A 252 30.62 29.90 -38.54
CA GLU A 252 31.94 29.25 -38.49
C GLU A 252 32.78 29.68 -37.30
N LYS A 253 32.76 30.96 -36.95
CA LYS A 253 33.36 31.45 -35.71
C LYS A 253 32.59 30.97 -34.48
N LEU A 254 31.27 30.82 -34.56
CA LEU A 254 30.45 30.26 -33.50
C LEU A 254 30.71 28.77 -33.32
N LYS A 255 30.92 28.00 -34.38
CA LYS A 255 31.27 26.59 -34.28
C LYS A 255 32.56 26.36 -33.50
N ALA A 256 33.62 27.12 -33.80
CA ALA A 256 34.88 27.03 -33.07
C ALA A 256 34.79 27.60 -31.66
N TYR A 257 33.98 28.66 -31.45
CA TYR A 257 33.71 29.24 -30.14
C TYR A 257 32.81 28.34 -29.30
N VAL A 258 31.77 27.77 -29.91
CA VAL A 258 30.86 26.80 -29.31
C VAL A 258 31.59 25.50 -28.94
N GLU A 259 32.58 25.08 -29.71
CA GLU A 259 33.39 23.91 -29.39
C GLU A 259 34.30 24.17 -28.18
N GLN A 260 34.91 25.36 -28.06
CA GLN A 260 35.66 25.77 -26.88
C GLN A 260 34.80 26.07 -25.65
N GLU A 261 33.66 26.73 -25.82
CA GLU A 261 32.73 27.02 -24.70
C GLU A 261 31.92 25.77 -24.33
N SER A 262 31.72 24.84 -25.24
CA SER A 262 31.14 23.52 -24.98
C SER A 262 31.97 22.70 -23.97
N ILE A 263 33.28 22.72 -24.12
CA ILE A 263 34.17 22.04 -23.17
C ILE A 263 34.07 22.69 -21.80
N LYS A 264 34.03 24.03 -21.72
CA LYS A 264 33.87 24.75 -20.45
C LYS A 264 32.46 24.53 -19.85
N ALA A 265 31.43 24.57 -20.68
CA ALA A 265 30.06 24.30 -20.24
C ALA A 265 29.92 22.87 -19.75
N GLN A 266 30.57 21.90 -20.39
CA GLN A 266 30.61 20.53 -19.98
C GLN A 266 31.33 20.35 -18.63
N ASP A 267 32.43 21.06 -18.40
CA ASP A 267 33.12 21.05 -17.12
C ASP A 267 32.28 21.65 -15.99
N GLU A 268 31.55 22.72 -16.24
CA GLU A 268 30.62 23.31 -15.25
C GLU A 268 29.42 22.39 -14.98
N ILE A 269 28.86 21.76 -16.02
CA ILE A 269 27.77 20.77 -15.88
C ILE A 269 28.30 19.53 -15.11
N ASN A 270 29.51 19.09 -15.38
CA ASN A 270 30.09 17.97 -14.65
C ASN A 270 30.32 18.29 -13.18
N LYS A 271 30.76 19.51 -12.82
CA LYS A 271 30.88 19.95 -11.42
C LYS A 271 29.54 19.92 -10.69
N LEU A 272 28.48 20.38 -11.37
CA LEU A 272 27.12 20.35 -10.81
C LEU A 272 26.62 18.91 -10.64
N LEU A 273 26.92 18.04 -11.60
CA LEU A 273 26.63 16.61 -11.51
C LEU A 273 27.39 15.95 -10.38
N GLU A 274 28.65 16.29 -10.16
CA GLU A 274 29.45 15.77 -9.05
C GLU A 274 28.82 16.09 -7.69
N GLU A 275 28.23 17.27 -7.52
CA GLU A 275 27.49 17.61 -6.29
C GLU A 275 26.25 16.72 -6.12
N ILE A 276 25.51 16.46 -7.19
CA ILE A 276 24.33 15.61 -7.17
C ILE A 276 24.72 14.15 -6.93
N ILE A 277 25.71 13.65 -7.65
CA ILE A 277 26.24 12.29 -7.53
C ILE A 277 26.80 12.03 -6.13
N THR A 278 27.50 13.02 -5.53
CA THR A 278 28.00 12.91 -4.17
C THR A 278 26.88 12.62 -3.16
N LYS A 279 25.69 13.19 -3.38
CA LYS A 279 24.51 12.90 -2.55
C LYS A 279 23.92 11.52 -2.85
N MET A 280 24.05 11.01 -4.09
CA MET A 280 23.63 9.65 -4.46
C MET A 280 24.52 8.56 -3.83
N ILE A 281 25.76 8.85 -3.45
CA ILE A 281 26.65 7.89 -2.76
C ILE A 281 25.97 7.35 -1.49
N ARG A 282 25.14 8.13 -0.82
CA ARG A 282 24.37 7.70 0.34
C ARG A 282 23.35 6.59 0.01
N PHE A 283 22.94 6.48 -1.23
CA PHE A 283 22.09 5.38 -1.73
C PHE A 283 22.91 4.17 -2.23
N GLY A 284 24.24 4.19 -2.04
CA GLY A 284 25.11 3.10 -2.43
C GLY A 284 25.47 3.07 -3.92
N TYR A 285 25.31 4.20 -4.64
CA TYR A 285 25.67 4.33 -6.05
C TYR A 285 26.23 5.73 -6.36
N PRO A 286 27.27 5.86 -7.20
CA PRO A 286 28.10 4.78 -7.77
C PRO A 286 29.01 4.12 -6.73
N THR A 287 29.35 2.85 -6.95
CA THR A 287 30.38 2.13 -6.20
C THR A 287 31.76 2.26 -6.88
N ALA A 288 32.81 1.76 -6.23
CA ALA A 288 34.15 1.78 -6.84
C ALA A 288 34.26 0.93 -8.13
N GLU A 289 33.34 -0.01 -8.34
CA GLU A 289 33.29 -0.92 -9.48
C GLU A 289 32.40 -0.39 -10.62
N ASP A 290 31.61 0.66 -10.36
CA ASP A 290 30.71 1.24 -11.35
C ASP A 290 31.46 2.19 -12.31
N LEU A 291 30.92 2.31 -13.53
CA LEU A 291 31.41 3.29 -14.50
C LEU A 291 31.12 4.70 -14.00
N GLN A 292 32.07 5.63 -14.20
CA GLN A 292 31.87 7.02 -13.81
C GLN A 292 30.81 7.70 -14.68
N LEU A 293 29.88 8.38 -14.03
CA LEU A 293 28.88 9.22 -14.68
C LEU A 293 29.52 10.52 -15.17
N LYS A 294 29.35 10.82 -16.45
CA LYS A 294 29.70 12.13 -17.04
C LYS A 294 28.56 12.64 -17.88
N ALA A 295 28.35 13.96 -17.88
CA ALA A 295 27.44 14.58 -18.82
C ALA A 295 28.10 14.66 -20.20
N THR A 296 27.38 14.27 -21.25
CA THR A 296 27.77 14.56 -22.62
C THR A 296 26.76 15.53 -23.21
N THR A 297 27.24 16.70 -23.64
CA THR A 297 26.42 17.71 -24.28
C THR A 297 26.75 17.73 -25.75
N GLN A 298 25.79 17.35 -26.61
CA GLN A 298 25.90 17.56 -28.05
C GLN A 298 25.20 18.88 -28.39
N ILE A 299 25.97 19.87 -28.80
CA ILE A 299 25.44 21.16 -29.21
C ILE A 299 24.94 21.04 -30.65
N LEU A 300 23.69 20.68 -30.84
CA LEU A 300 22.96 20.87 -32.08
C LEU A 300 22.45 22.30 -32.11
N LEU A 301 22.77 23.05 -33.18
CA LEU A 301 22.44 24.47 -33.41
C LEU A 301 20.93 24.80 -33.51
N LYS A 302 20.05 24.07 -32.80
CA LYS A 302 18.63 24.33 -32.71
C LYS A 302 18.23 24.50 -31.23
N ASP A 303 17.99 25.72 -30.90
CA ASP A 303 17.15 26.31 -29.85
C ASP A 303 17.25 25.84 -28.36
N ASN A 304 17.89 24.72 -28.02
CA ASN A 304 17.97 24.32 -26.60
C ASN A 304 19.16 23.38 -26.30
N ILE A 305 20.33 23.98 -26.05
CA ILE A 305 21.58 23.26 -25.71
C ILE A 305 21.38 22.26 -24.53
N ILE A 306 20.58 22.64 -23.54
CA ILE A 306 20.34 21.86 -22.34
C ILE A 306 19.37 20.69 -22.58
N LYS A 307 18.38 20.86 -23.46
CA LYS A 307 17.43 19.78 -23.83
C LYS A 307 18.12 18.56 -24.44
N ASP A 308 19.22 18.78 -25.16
CA ASP A 308 19.97 17.74 -25.86
C ASP A 308 21.06 17.11 -24.99
N THR A 309 21.15 17.48 -23.71
CA THR A 309 22.10 16.88 -22.77
C THR A 309 21.64 15.48 -22.41
N ASP A 310 22.53 14.50 -22.52
CA ASP A 310 22.34 13.13 -22.07
C ASP A 310 23.44 12.74 -21.09
N LEU A 311 23.21 11.69 -20.30
CA LEU A 311 24.21 11.12 -19.41
C LEU A 311 25.03 10.08 -20.16
N ALA A 312 26.33 10.11 -19.97
CA ALA A 312 27.22 9.08 -20.48
C ALA A 312 28.08 8.50 -19.35
N TYR A 313 28.54 7.29 -19.55
CA TYR A 313 29.38 6.56 -18.61
C TYR A 313 30.79 6.49 -19.16
N SER A 314 31.80 6.71 -18.30
CA SER A 314 33.20 6.53 -18.68
C SER A 314 33.92 5.65 -17.66
N ILE A 315 34.92 4.90 -18.15
CA ILE A 315 35.86 4.20 -17.27
C ILE A 315 36.84 5.25 -16.72
N SER A 316 37.17 5.17 -15.44
CA SER A 316 38.08 6.12 -14.83
C SER A 316 39.41 6.18 -15.56
N GLY A 317 39.78 7.38 -16.08
CA GLY A 317 41.03 7.61 -16.78
C GLY A 317 40.98 7.49 -18.30
N GLU A 318 39.82 7.10 -18.88
CA GLU A 318 39.61 7.04 -20.34
C GLU A 318 38.75 8.22 -20.83
N ASN A 319 39.02 8.66 -22.08
CA ASN A 319 38.22 9.73 -22.70
C ASN A 319 36.98 9.21 -23.44
N GLU A 320 36.86 7.90 -23.61
CA GLU A 320 35.71 7.29 -24.28
C GLU A 320 34.52 7.17 -23.33
N THR A 321 33.32 7.41 -23.85
CA THR A 321 32.07 7.36 -23.07
C THR A 321 31.09 6.39 -23.70
N LEU A 322 30.34 5.69 -22.85
CA LEU A 322 29.22 4.82 -23.26
C LEU A 322 27.90 5.57 -23.07
N PRO A 323 26.93 5.42 -23.98
CA PRO A 323 25.65 6.07 -23.87
C PRO A 323 24.84 5.55 -22.67
N SER A 324 23.90 6.36 -22.20
CA SER A 324 23.01 6.02 -21.06
C SER A 324 22.27 4.69 -21.23
N SER A 325 22.01 4.27 -22.47
CA SER A 325 21.38 2.97 -22.78
C SER A 325 22.14 1.76 -22.26
N HIS A 326 23.44 1.88 -22.00
CA HIS A 326 24.28 0.80 -21.50
C HIS A 326 24.18 0.57 -19.98
N ASN A 327 23.49 1.43 -19.24
CA ASN A 327 23.28 1.23 -17.82
C ASN A 327 21.97 0.48 -17.52
N GLY A 328 21.94 -0.22 -16.38
CA GLY A 328 20.73 -0.91 -15.92
C GLY A 328 19.60 0.06 -15.59
N LEU A 329 18.34 -0.36 -15.83
CA LEU A 329 17.14 0.45 -15.63
C LEU A 329 16.99 0.98 -14.19
N GLY A 330 17.43 0.22 -13.20
CA GLY A 330 17.33 0.62 -11.79
C GLY A 330 18.16 1.87 -11.45
N TYR A 331 19.38 1.95 -11.98
CA TYR A 331 20.24 3.11 -11.81
C TYR A 331 19.74 4.32 -12.59
N LYS A 332 19.22 4.12 -13.80
CA LYS A 332 18.58 5.19 -14.57
C LYS A 332 17.40 5.78 -13.82
N ASN A 333 16.57 4.93 -13.22
CA ASN A 333 15.44 5.37 -12.42
C ASN A 333 15.88 6.16 -11.18
N LEU A 334 16.90 5.68 -10.47
CA LEU A 334 17.47 6.39 -9.31
C LEU A 334 17.99 7.77 -9.71
N ILE A 335 18.79 7.87 -10.78
CA ILE A 335 19.33 9.13 -11.29
C ILE A 335 18.19 10.09 -11.62
N LYS A 336 17.17 9.63 -12.36
CA LYS A 336 15.98 10.42 -12.70
C LYS A 336 15.31 10.96 -11.44
N ILE A 337 15.08 10.11 -10.44
CA ILE A 337 14.46 10.52 -9.16
C ILE A 337 15.30 11.63 -8.52
N VAL A 338 16.61 11.47 -8.42
CA VAL A 338 17.49 12.48 -7.77
C VAL A 338 17.46 13.83 -8.50
N PHE A 339 17.43 13.84 -9.84
CA PHE A 339 17.26 15.08 -10.61
C PHE A 339 15.89 15.73 -10.37
N LEU A 340 14.82 14.94 -10.30
CA LEU A 340 13.48 15.45 -10.00
C LEU A 340 13.36 15.97 -8.56
N LEU A 341 14.08 15.37 -7.62
CA LEU A 341 14.21 15.90 -6.25
C LEU A 341 14.92 17.25 -6.22
N GLN A 342 15.97 17.40 -7.02
CA GLN A 342 16.71 18.66 -7.14
C GLN A 342 15.81 19.75 -7.79
N GLU A 343 15.06 19.41 -8.82
CA GLU A 343 14.05 20.32 -9.43
C GLU A 343 13.01 20.76 -8.38
N PHE A 344 12.47 19.82 -7.62
CA PHE A 344 11.52 20.10 -6.56
C PHE A 344 12.09 21.00 -5.46
N ALA A 345 13.34 20.77 -5.06
CA ALA A 345 14.04 21.60 -4.09
C ALA A 345 14.20 23.06 -4.57
N GLN A 346 14.44 23.27 -5.87
CA GLN A 346 14.49 24.62 -6.45
C GLN A 346 13.10 25.27 -6.48
N GLU A 347 12.04 24.50 -6.80
CA GLU A 347 10.66 24.99 -6.76
C GLU A 347 10.28 25.46 -5.35
N ILE A 348 10.68 24.72 -4.31
CA ILE A 348 10.48 25.11 -2.90
C ILE A 348 11.22 26.42 -2.61
N LYS A 349 12.51 26.55 -3.01
CA LYS A 349 13.28 27.76 -2.77
C LYS A 349 12.75 29.01 -3.47
N LYS A 350 12.12 28.84 -4.66
CA LYS A 350 11.50 29.96 -5.41
C LYS A 350 10.21 30.44 -4.78
N ASN A 351 9.41 29.53 -4.25
CA ASN A 351 8.09 29.81 -3.71
C ASN A 351 8.10 30.11 -2.19
N SER A 352 9.24 30.47 -1.64
CA SER A 352 9.58 30.59 -0.23
C SER A 352 8.44 31.06 0.71
N LEU A 353 8.50 30.55 1.90
CA LEU A 353 8.09 31.05 3.22
C LEU A 353 6.76 30.63 3.82
N SER A 354 5.77 30.11 3.08
CA SER A 354 4.49 29.79 3.74
C SER A 354 3.73 28.59 3.19
N ALA A 355 4.31 27.87 2.24
CA ALA A 355 3.67 26.69 1.68
C ALA A 355 4.24 25.40 2.25
N ILE A 356 3.38 24.40 2.36
CA ILE A 356 3.75 23.04 2.82
C ILE A 356 4.29 22.25 1.64
N PRO A 357 5.59 21.94 1.59
CA PRO A 357 6.15 21.11 0.54
C PRO A 357 5.77 19.63 0.78
N LEU A 358 5.11 19.04 -0.20
CA LEU A 358 4.63 17.66 -0.16
C LEU A 358 5.11 16.90 -1.39
N LEU A 359 5.99 15.91 -1.16
CA LEU A 359 6.49 15.04 -2.21
C LEU A 359 5.74 13.71 -2.21
N PHE A 360 5.27 13.26 -3.37
CA PHE A 360 4.73 11.91 -3.53
C PHE A 360 5.57 11.11 -4.52
N LEU A 361 6.13 9.99 -4.03
CA LEU A 361 6.86 9.02 -4.83
C LEU A 361 5.98 7.80 -5.07
N GLU A 362 5.69 7.50 -6.33
CA GLU A 362 4.89 6.33 -6.69
C GLU A 362 5.80 5.19 -7.14
N GLU A 363 5.77 4.10 -6.38
CA GLU A 363 6.49 2.85 -6.66
C GLU A 363 7.97 3.07 -7.05
N PRO A 364 8.76 3.78 -6.21
CA PRO A 364 10.15 4.11 -6.56
C PRO A 364 11.03 2.87 -6.77
N GLU A 365 10.60 1.72 -6.25
CA GLU A 365 11.28 0.43 -6.39
C GLU A 365 11.33 -0.11 -7.83
N ALA A 366 10.60 0.47 -8.76
CA ALA A 366 10.56 -0.02 -10.14
C ALA A 366 11.97 -0.17 -10.72
N HIS A 367 12.31 -1.41 -11.09
CA HIS A 367 13.61 -1.83 -11.61
C HIS A 367 14.80 -1.71 -10.63
N MET A 368 14.60 -1.29 -9.37
CA MET A 368 15.67 -1.21 -8.39
C MET A 368 15.97 -2.58 -7.77
N HIS A 369 17.26 -2.90 -7.61
CA HIS A 369 17.66 -4.08 -6.84
C HIS A 369 17.16 -3.96 -5.37
N PRO A 370 16.72 -5.05 -4.74
CA PRO A 370 16.16 -5.01 -3.38
C PRO A 370 17.02 -4.30 -2.32
N GLN A 371 18.35 -4.47 -2.38
CA GLN A 371 19.26 -3.76 -1.47
C GLN A 371 19.24 -2.24 -1.70
N LEU A 372 19.16 -1.80 -2.96
CA LEU A 372 19.07 -0.39 -3.30
C LEU A 372 17.76 0.22 -2.82
N GLN A 373 16.65 -0.52 -2.88
CA GLN A 373 15.35 -0.08 -2.36
C GLN A 373 15.42 0.25 -0.86
N THR A 374 16.05 -0.62 -0.07
CA THR A 374 16.25 -0.41 1.37
C THR A 374 17.10 0.83 1.67
N VAL A 375 18.20 0.99 0.94
CA VAL A 375 19.11 2.14 1.10
C VAL A 375 18.41 3.44 0.66
N PHE A 376 17.66 3.40 -0.44
CA PHE A 376 16.92 4.55 -0.96
C PHE A 376 15.93 5.10 0.08
N VAL A 377 15.07 4.25 0.63
CA VAL A 377 14.06 4.71 1.61
C VAL A 377 14.70 5.22 2.90
N LYS A 378 15.80 4.62 3.32
CA LYS A 378 16.51 5.04 4.52
C LYS A 378 17.07 6.46 4.42
N TYR A 379 17.55 6.86 3.23
CA TYR A 379 18.30 8.11 3.06
C TYR A 379 17.55 9.19 2.28
N ILE A 380 16.36 8.91 1.72
CA ILE A 380 15.64 9.87 0.87
C ILE A 380 15.34 11.19 1.60
N SER A 381 14.93 11.14 2.86
CA SER A 381 14.63 12.34 3.67
C SER A 381 15.88 13.19 3.89
N GLU A 382 17.01 12.56 4.21
CA GLU A 382 18.29 13.26 4.40
C GLU A 382 18.79 13.92 3.08
N VAL A 383 18.64 13.22 1.96
CA VAL A 383 19.04 13.74 0.65
C VAL A 383 18.22 14.97 0.29
N LEU A 384 16.89 14.89 0.50
CA LEU A 384 16.00 16.01 0.19
C LEU A 384 16.20 17.19 1.13
N GLU A 385 16.40 16.95 2.43
CA GLU A 385 16.79 17.97 3.41
C GLU A 385 18.12 18.63 3.01
N GLY A 386 19.11 17.85 2.54
CA GLY A 386 20.37 18.37 2.03
C GLY A 386 20.23 19.26 0.78
N PHE A 387 19.19 19.09 -0.04
CA PHE A 387 18.90 19.97 -1.17
C PHE A 387 18.16 21.25 -0.76
N THR A 388 17.24 21.15 0.20
CA THR A 388 16.31 22.23 0.56
C THR A 388 16.75 23.04 1.77
N GLY A 389 17.49 22.43 2.69
CA GLY A 389 17.79 22.98 4.02
C GLY A 389 16.68 22.78 5.04
N ASN A 390 15.51 22.21 4.64
CA ASN A 390 14.33 22.03 5.48
C ASN A 390 13.83 20.59 5.43
N LYS A 391 13.18 20.15 6.49
CA LYS A 391 12.43 18.88 6.51
C LYS A 391 11.20 18.99 5.63
N ILE A 392 10.93 17.94 4.84
CA ILE A 392 9.84 17.87 3.87
C ILE A 392 9.05 16.60 4.12
N GLN A 393 7.73 16.69 4.03
CA GLN A 393 6.88 15.52 4.11
C GLN A 393 6.94 14.71 2.80
N ILE A 394 7.28 13.44 2.94
CA ILE A 394 7.40 12.51 1.83
C ILE A 394 6.36 11.42 1.97
N LEU A 395 5.57 11.20 0.93
CA LEU A 395 4.65 10.08 0.79
C LEU A 395 5.21 9.11 -0.24
N ILE A 396 5.30 7.84 0.11
CA ILE A 396 5.76 6.79 -0.79
C ILE A 396 4.69 5.71 -0.90
N SER A 397 4.23 5.41 -2.11
CA SER A 397 3.45 4.20 -2.35
C SER A 397 4.37 3.08 -2.83
N THR A 398 4.19 1.87 -2.29
CA THR A 398 5.07 0.75 -2.63
C THR A 398 4.34 -0.59 -2.64
N HIS A 399 4.88 -1.52 -3.43
CA HIS A 399 4.58 -2.95 -3.41
C HIS A 399 5.76 -3.79 -2.88
N SER A 400 6.85 -3.14 -2.46
CA SER A 400 8.05 -3.81 -2.01
C SER A 400 8.00 -4.13 -0.51
N SER A 401 8.15 -5.40 -0.16
CA SER A 401 8.38 -5.83 1.21
C SER A 401 9.72 -5.30 1.76
N TYR A 402 10.71 -5.09 0.91
CA TYR A 402 12.01 -4.51 1.29
C TYR A 402 11.87 -3.08 1.80
N ILE A 403 11.07 -2.27 1.12
CA ILE A 403 10.75 -0.91 1.54
C ILE A 403 9.89 -0.94 2.80
N ALA A 404 8.79 -1.73 2.78
CA ALA A 404 7.84 -1.78 3.89
C ALA A 404 8.47 -2.22 5.22
N ASN A 405 9.41 -3.15 5.18
CA ASN A 405 10.10 -3.65 6.37
C ASN A 405 11.32 -2.80 6.79
N SER A 406 11.63 -1.74 6.05
CA SER A 406 12.77 -0.84 6.35
C SER A 406 12.37 0.40 7.15
N VAL A 407 11.06 0.63 7.35
CA VAL A 407 10.53 1.80 8.06
C VAL A 407 9.81 1.38 9.35
N PRO A 408 9.71 2.28 10.36
CA PRO A 408 8.93 2.04 11.57
C PRO A 408 7.44 1.81 11.27
N PHE A 409 6.75 1.02 12.11
CA PHE A 409 5.30 0.82 12.01
C PHE A 409 4.50 2.12 11.99
N THR A 410 4.92 3.10 12.77
CA THR A 410 4.24 4.41 12.87
C THR A 410 4.19 5.15 11.53
N GLN A 411 5.08 4.85 10.60
CA GLN A 411 5.13 5.46 9.26
C GLN A 411 4.28 4.71 8.22
N ILE A 412 3.74 3.53 8.54
CA ILE A 412 3.03 2.69 7.57
C ILE A 412 1.53 2.93 7.60
N ARG A 413 0.93 3.03 6.41
CA ARG A 413 -0.51 3.12 6.15
C ARG A 413 -0.89 1.95 5.26
N TYR A 414 -1.61 0.99 5.83
CA TYR A 414 -2.00 -0.23 5.13
C TYR A 414 -3.34 -0.05 4.44
N PHE A 415 -3.34 -0.04 3.11
CA PHE A 415 -4.54 0.02 2.29
C PHE A 415 -5.05 -1.39 2.03
N LYS A 416 -6.21 -1.68 2.58
CA LYS A 416 -6.90 -2.95 2.41
C LYS A 416 -8.13 -2.79 1.55
N ARG A 417 -8.16 -3.52 0.43
CA ARG A 417 -9.34 -3.60 -0.42
C ARG A 417 -10.35 -4.55 0.20
N LEU A 418 -11.57 -4.08 0.39
CA LEU A 418 -12.76 -4.86 0.62
C LEU A 418 -13.51 -5.02 -0.70
N LYS A 419 -14.59 -5.82 -0.71
CA LYS A 419 -15.37 -6.05 -1.94
C LYS A 419 -15.81 -4.74 -2.61
N GLU A 420 -16.28 -3.79 -1.86
CA GLU A 420 -16.93 -2.57 -2.37
C GLU A 420 -16.17 -1.27 -2.04
N CYS A 421 -15.20 -1.29 -1.15
CA CYS A 421 -14.46 -0.11 -0.73
C CYS A 421 -13.01 -0.45 -0.38
N VAL A 422 -12.25 0.59 -0.10
CA VAL A 422 -10.90 0.50 0.47
C VAL A 422 -10.92 1.15 1.85
N ILE A 423 -10.27 0.51 2.79
CA ILE A 423 -10.01 1.08 4.12
C ILE A 423 -8.52 1.30 4.29
N CYS A 424 -8.15 2.38 4.96
CA CYS A 424 -6.79 2.62 5.41
C CYS A 424 -6.67 2.21 6.89
N LYS A 425 -5.70 1.37 7.20
CA LYS A 425 -5.33 1.03 8.57
C LYS A 425 -4.02 1.74 8.89
N ASN A 426 -4.09 2.74 9.76
CA ASN A 426 -2.92 3.47 10.21
C ASN A 426 -2.20 2.62 11.28
N LEU A 427 -0.99 2.14 10.98
CA LEU A 427 -0.27 1.30 11.94
C LEU A 427 0.16 2.08 13.21
N THR A 428 0.10 3.41 13.16
CA THR A 428 0.22 4.25 14.36
C THR A 428 -0.87 3.91 15.40
N ASP A 429 -2.11 3.62 14.94
CA ASP A 429 -3.22 3.26 15.84
C ASP A 429 -2.95 1.91 16.51
N PHE A 430 -2.40 0.95 15.75
CA PHE A 430 -1.97 -0.34 16.30
C PHE A 430 -0.83 -0.16 17.31
N TYR A 431 0.18 0.65 16.97
CA TYR A 431 1.28 0.98 17.88
C TYR A 431 0.77 1.55 19.20
N ASN A 432 -0.13 2.54 19.14
CA ASN A 432 -0.68 3.21 20.32
C ASN A 432 -1.52 2.26 21.19
N THR A 433 -2.30 1.35 20.59
CA THR A 433 -3.06 0.34 21.36
C THR A 433 -2.16 -0.65 22.09
N CYS A 434 -0.95 -0.90 21.60
CA CYS A 434 0.01 -1.78 22.26
C CYS A 434 0.75 -1.11 23.43
N GLN A 435 0.81 0.23 23.48
CA GLN A 435 1.60 0.95 24.52
C GLN A 435 1.07 0.80 25.94
N ASN A 436 -0.21 0.44 26.11
CA ASN A 436 -0.84 0.33 27.42
C ASN A 436 -0.76 -1.08 28.04
N ASP A 437 -0.08 -2.03 27.39
CA ASP A 437 -0.01 -3.44 27.78
C ASP A 437 1.41 -3.97 27.55
N GLU A 438 2.07 -4.44 28.60
CA GLU A 438 3.46 -4.91 28.56
C GLU A 438 3.63 -6.13 27.65
N GLU A 439 2.67 -7.08 27.65
CA GLU A 439 2.70 -8.25 26.76
C GLU A 439 2.62 -7.80 25.29
N LYS A 440 1.74 -6.86 24.98
CA LYS A 440 1.58 -6.31 23.62
C LYS A 440 2.79 -5.50 23.18
N GLN A 441 3.42 -4.72 24.07
CA GLN A 441 4.68 -4.02 23.77
C GLN A 441 5.80 -5.00 23.41
N ASN A 442 5.97 -6.07 24.19
CA ASN A 442 6.95 -7.11 23.93
C ASN A 442 6.69 -7.83 22.59
N ASN A 443 5.42 -8.11 22.28
CA ASN A 443 5.01 -8.69 21.01
C ASN A 443 5.29 -7.73 19.84
N LEU A 444 5.00 -6.44 20.00
CA LEU A 444 5.28 -5.41 18.99
C LEU A 444 6.78 -5.27 18.69
N GLN A 445 7.63 -5.27 19.73
CA GLN A 445 9.08 -5.24 19.55
C GLN A 445 9.59 -6.50 18.84
N PHE A 446 9.06 -7.66 19.19
CA PHE A 446 9.37 -8.91 18.50
C PHE A 446 8.98 -8.84 17.03
N LEU A 447 7.75 -8.42 16.73
CA LEU A 447 7.23 -8.26 15.37
C LEU A 447 8.10 -7.33 14.54
N HIS A 448 8.47 -6.16 15.08
CA HIS A 448 9.31 -5.21 14.36
C HIS A 448 10.67 -5.80 14.00
N LYS A 449 11.34 -6.45 14.97
CA LYS A 449 12.62 -7.12 14.72
C LYS A 449 12.46 -8.28 13.72
N TYR A 450 11.41 -9.09 13.91
CA TYR A 450 11.16 -10.23 13.04
C TYR A 450 10.89 -9.80 11.59
N MET A 451 10.02 -8.85 11.38
CA MET A 451 9.67 -8.36 10.03
C MET A 451 10.88 -7.74 9.31
N THR A 452 11.72 -7.00 10.04
CA THR A 452 12.95 -6.42 9.49
C THR A 452 13.94 -7.51 9.04
N ILE A 453 14.09 -8.58 9.81
CA ILE A 453 15.02 -9.68 9.50
C ILE A 453 14.47 -10.60 8.42
N SER A 454 13.21 -11.05 8.58
CA SER A 454 12.59 -12.07 7.74
C SER A 454 11.91 -11.51 6.47
N ARG A 455 11.87 -10.18 6.31
CA ARG A 455 11.27 -9.48 5.17
C ARG A 455 9.88 -10.00 4.83
N CYS A 456 9.02 -9.95 5.83
CA CYS A 456 7.71 -10.55 5.82
C CYS A 456 6.74 -9.85 4.85
N ASP A 457 6.03 -10.65 4.03
CA ASP A 457 5.12 -10.15 3.00
C ASP A 457 3.67 -9.96 3.48
N LEU A 458 3.43 -9.85 4.80
CA LEU A 458 2.09 -9.75 5.39
C LEU A 458 1.22 -8.62 4.81
N TYR A 459 1.82 -7.52 4.37
CA TYR A 459 1.07 -6.41 3.75
C TYR A 459 0.56 -6.72 2.34
N PHE A 460 1.09 -7.76 1.69
CA PHE A 460 0.87 -8.04 0.28
C PHE A 460 0.19 -9.39 0.02
N CYS A 461 0.00 -10.22 1.05
CA CYS A 461 -0.66 -11.50 0.91
C CYS A 461 -2.19 -11.42 1.12
N ASP A 462 -2.93 -12.40 0.60
CA ASP A 462 -4.36 -12.60 0.85
C ASP A 462 -4.59 -13.42 2.09
N LYS A 463 -3.70 -14.39 2.29
CA LYS A 463 -3.74 -15.39 3.32
C LYS A 463 -2.35 -15.65 3.84
N VAL A 464 -2.23 -16.11 5.06
CA VAL A 464 -0.94 -16.44 5.64
C VAL A 464 -1.00 -17.81 6.33
N ILE A 465 0.07 -18.57 6.19
CA ILE A 465 0.32 -19.79 6.94
C ILE A 465 1.52 -19.50 7.84
N LEU A 466 1.32 -19.58 9.15
CA LEU A 466 2.41 -19.49 10.12
C LEU A 466 2.86 -20.90 10.46
N VAL A 467 4.14 -21.15 10.31
CA VAL A 467 4.78 -22.45 10.58
C VAL A 467 5.93 -22.31 11.57
N GLU A 468 6.26 -23.37 12.30
CA GLU A 468 7.29 -23.28 13.33
C GLU A 468 8.71 -23.24 12.79
N GLY A 469 8.99 -23.95 11.70
CA GLY A 469 10.34 -24.09 11.21
C GLY A 469 10.49 -24.32 9.72
N ALA A 470 11.73 -24.59 9.33
CA ALA A 470 12.12 -24.77 7.93
C ALA A 470 11.53 -26.04 7.31
N ALA A 471 11.27 -27.07 8.10
CA ALA A 471 10.69 -28.34 7.62
C ALA A 471 9.29 -28.10 7.03
N GLU A 472 8.42 -27.47 7.80
CA GLU A 472 7.06 -27.08 7.38
C GLU A 472 7.12 -26.14 6.20
N ARG A 473 7.99 -25.13 6.25
CA ARG A 473 8.13 -24.14 5.17
C ARG A 473 8.50 -24.80 3.84
N LEU A 474 9.29 -25.87 3.86
CA LEU A 474 9.66 -26.63 2.66
C LEU A 474 8.51 -27.51 2.16
N LEU A 475 7.78 -28.18 3.07
CA LEU A 475 6.78 -29.18 2.72
C LEU A 475 5.40 -28.60 2.37
N ILE A 476 4.98 -27.52 3.03
CA ILE A 476 3.64 -26.95 2.85
C ILE A 476 3.31 -26.58 1.39
N PRO A 477 4.22 -26.02 0.57
CA PRO A 477 3.94 -25.79 -0.85
C PRO A 477 3.58 -27.07 -1.62
N ASP A 478 4.30 -28.16 -1.37
CA ASP A 478 4.04 -29.46 -2.00
C ASP A 478 2.71 -30.06 -1.48
N MET A 479 2.45 -29.96 -0.19
CA MET A 479 1.19 -30.42 0.41
C MET A 479 -0.03 -29.66 -0.15
N ILE A 480 0.10 -28.33 -0.38
CA ILE A 480 -0.94 -27.54 -1.06
C ILE A 480 -1.17 -28.07 -2.46
N HIS A 481 -0.10 -28.36 -3.19
CA HIS A 481 -0.19 -28.90 -4.55
C HIS A 481 -0.85 -30.29 -4.59
N LYS A 482 -0.50 -31.18 -3.67
CA LYS A 482 -1.13 -32.50 -3.51
C LYS A 482 -2.63 -32.40 -3.18
N CYS A 483 -3.01 -31.49 -2.27
CA CYS A 483 -4.42 -31.22 -1.97
C CYS A 483 -5.20 -30.71 -3.18
N ASP A 484 -4.57 -29.87 -4.00
CA ASP A 484 -5.17 -29.35 -5.25
C ASP A 484 -5.35 -30.47 -6.29
N GLN A 485 -4.33 -31.30 -6.52
CA GLN A 485 -4.40 -32.47 -7.42
C GLN A 485 -5.44 -33.48 -6.98
N ALA A 486 -5.59 -33.70 -5.67
CA ALA A 486 -6.61 -34.58 -5.11
C ALA A 486 -8.04 -33.99 -5.16
N GLY A 487 -8.20 -32.74 -5.65
CA GLY A 487 -9.51 -32.09 -5.77
C GLY A 487 -10.15 -31.75 -4.42
N LEU A 488 -9.38 -31.60 -3.35
CA LEU A 488 -9.87 -31.31 -2.00
C LEU A 488 -10.29 -29.84 -1.84
N PHE A 489 -9.84 -28.97 -2.70
CA PHE A 489 -10.23 -27.56 -2.69
C PHE A 489 -11.54 -27.34 -3.48
N ASN A 490 -12.31 -26.35 -3.07
CA ASN A 490 -13.58 -26.02 -3.70
C ASN A 490 -13.36 -25.56 -5.16
N THR A 491 -13.89 -26.29 -6.13
CA THR A 491 -13.77 -26.02 -7.58
C THR A 491 -14.41 -24.70 -8.04
N LYS A 492 -15.21 -24.04 -7.20
CA LYS A 492 -15.86 -22.74 -7.52
C LYS A 492 -15.02 -21.52 -7.13
N SER A 493 -13.90 -21.73 -6.47
CA SER A 493 -12.98 -20.66 -6.06
C SER A 493 -11.60 -20.95 -6.63
N PRO A 494 -10.72 -19.95 -6.83
CA PRO A 494 -9.32 -20.19 -7.10
C PRO A 494 -8.75 -21.10 -6.02
N THR A 495 -7.94 -22.08 -6.39
CA THR A 495 -7.27 -22.97 -5.43
C THR A 495 -6.23 -22.19 -4.63
N LEU A 496 -5.88 -22.68 -3.44
CA LEU A 496 -4.91 -22.02 -2.57
C LEU A 496 -3.56 -21.80 -3.28
N ALA A 497 -3.16 -22.74 -4.14
CA ALA A 497 -1.95 -22.64 -4.97
C ALA A 497 -1.95 -21.44 -5.95
N SER A 498 -3.13 -20.96 -6.35
CA SER A 498 -3.29 -19.81 -7.28
C SER A 498 -3.54 -18.48 -6.57
N GLN A 499 -3.54 -18.47 -5.24
CA GLN A 499 -3.76 -17.27 -4.42
C GLN A 499 -2.45 -16.74 -3.85
N TYR A 500 -2.43 -15.44 -3.48
CA TYR A 500 -1.29 -14.85 -2.76
C TYR A 500 -1.28 -15.31 -1.31
N CYS A 501 -0.79 -16.53 -1.07
CA CYS A 501 -0.64 -17.13 0.25
C CYS A 501 0.85 -17.08 0.66
N SER A 502 1.16 -16.35 1.74
CA SER A 502 2.51 -16.30 2.29
C SER A 502 2.70 -17.36 3.36
N ILE A 503 3.81 -18.10 3.32
CA ILE A 503 4.21 -19.05 4.34
C ILE A 503 5.33 -18.41 5.16
N ILE A 504 5.10 -18.23 6.46
CA ILE A 504 5.99 -17.53 7.36
C ILE A 504 6.49 -18.48 8.44
N GLU A 505 7.81 -18.66 8.48
CA GLU A 505 8.49 -19.42 9.52
C GLU A 505 8.69 -18.53 10.76
N VAL A 506 8.05 -18.86 11.88
CA VAL A 506 8.07 -18.02 13.10
C VAL A 506 9.19 -18.38 14.08
N GLY A 507 9.98 -19.43 13.79
CA GLY A 507 11.13 -19.82 14.58
C GLY A 507 10.77 -20.50 15.93
N GLY A 508 9.85 -21.48 15.90
CA GLY A 508 9.33 -22.20 17.06
C GLY A 508 7.92 -21.77 17.45
N ALA A 509 7.47 -22.09 18.65
CA ALA A 509 6.11 -21.86 19.13
C ALA A 509 5.77 -20.37 19.41
N TYR A 510 6.18 -19.45 18.53
CA TYR A 510 6.01 -17.99 18.70
C TYR A 510 4.88 -17.40 17.85
N ALA A 511 4.08 -18.19 17.16
CA ALA A 511 3.00 -17.69 16.30
C ALA A 511 2.00 -16.80 17.05
N HIS A 512 1.80 -17.02 18.36
CA HIS A 512 0.94 -16.21 19.21
C HIS A 512 1.35 -14.72 19.24
N LYS A 513 2.60 -14.38 19.01
CA LYS A 513 3.09 -13.00 18.97
C LYS A 513 2.57 -12.22 17.77
N PHE A 514 2.08 -12.91 16.74
CA PHE A 514 1.50 -12.32 15.55
C PHE A 514 -0.02 -12.09 15.66
N PHE A 515 -0.68 -12.62 16.68
CA PHE A 515 -2.15 -12.66 16.78
C PHE A 515 -2.80 -11.29 16.67
N ASP A 516 -2.38 -10.35 17.50
CA ASP A 516 -2.95 -8.99 17.51
C ASP A 516 -2.71 -8.28 16.17
N PHE A 517 -1.56 -8.51 15.56
CA PHE A 517 -1.22 -7.90 14.28
C PHE A 517 -2.01 -8.48 13.11
N ILE A 518 -2.20 -9.81 13.08
CA ILE A 518 -3.05 -10.48 12.09
C ILE A 518 -4.49 -9.99 12.20
N ASP A 519 -5.03 -9.90 13.43
CA ASP A 519 -6.37 -9.40 13.67
C ASP A 519 -6.50 -7.91 13.27
N PHE A 520 -5.48 -7.10 13.56
CA PHE A 520 -5.42 -5.73 13.09
C PHE A 520 -5.41 -5.65 11.56
N LEU A 521 -4.56 -6.40 10.87
CA LEU A 521 -4.55 -6.44 9.40
C LEU A 521 -5.83 -7.08 8.85
N GLY A 522 -6.46 -8.00 9.62
CA GLY A 522 -7.66 -8.74 9.24
C GLY A 522 -7.39 -9.72 8.09
N ILE A 523 -6.26 -10.41 8.11
CA ILE A 523 -5.83 -11.39 7.12
C ILE A 523 -6.14 -12.79 7.63
N PRO A 524 -6.83 -13.67 6.88
CA PRO A 524 -7.00 -15.06 7.25
C PRO A 524 -5.64 -15.74 7.46
N ALA A 525 -5.46 -16.34 8.64
CA ALA A 525 -4.21 -16.96 9.04
C ALA A 525 -4.43 -18.39 9.55
N LEU A 526 -3.74 -19.32 8.93
CA LEU A 526 -3.61 -20.69 9.41
C LEU A 526 -2.32 -20.81 10.23
N ILE A 527 -2.43 -21.28 11.45
CA ILE A 527 -1.31 -21.56 12.33
C ILE A 527 -1.12 -23.07 12.37
N LEU A 528 0.00 -23.56 11.86
CA LEU A 528 0.42 -24.96 11.95
C LEU A 528 1.52 -25.06 13.00
N THR A 529 1.28 -25.83 14.03
CA THR A 529 2.19 -25.91 15.19
C THR A 529 2.20 -27.31 15.78
N ASP A 530 3.29 -27.70 16.44
CA ASP A 530 3.44 -29.00 17.05
C ASP A 530 2.73 -29.07 18.42
N ILE A 531 2.09 -30.19 18.76
CA ILE A 531 1.38 -30.31 20.04
C ILE A 531 2.33 -30.42 21.25
N ASP A 532 3.54 -30.89 21.05
CA ASP A 532 4.62 -30.94 22.05
C ASP A 532 4.21 -31.48 23.41
N PHE A 533 3.89 -32.78 23.48
CA PHE A 533 3.50 -33.44 24.71
C PHE A 533 4.59 -33.44 25.79
N VAL A 534 4.24 -32.97 26.98
CA VAL A 534 5.15 -33.03 28.14
C VAL A 534 4.47 -33.57 29.39
N THR A 535 5.28 -34.23 30.23
CA THR A 535 4.88 -34.68 31.59
C THR A 535 4.66 -33.48 32.51
N LEU A 536 4.17 -33.72 33.72
CA LEU A 536 4.00 -32.67 34.74
C LEU A 536 5.32 -31.91 35.03
N HIS A 537 6.45 -32.59 34.91
CA HIS A 537 7.81 -32.06 35.13
C HIS A 537 8.44 -31.43 33.85
N GLY A 538 7.68 -31.31 32.76
CA GLY A 538 8.16 -30.67 31.51
C GLY A 538 9.08 -31.57 30.65
N LYS A 539 9.15 -32.88 30.87
CA LYS A 539 9.90 -33.81 30.02
C LYS A 539 9.03 -34.27 28.85
N ASN A 540 9.59 -34.32 27.66
CA ASN A 540 8.92 -34.84 26.46
C ASN A 540 8.42 -36.28 26.71
N CYS A 541 7.24 -36.58 26.21
CA CYS A 541 6.61 -37.88 26.39
C CYS A 541 5.61 -38.17 25.26
N LEU A 542 5.18 -39.43 25.17
CA LEU A 542 4.06 -39.86 24.32
C LEU A 542 2.72 -39.44 24.95
N LYS A 543 1.65 -39.47 24.17
CA LYS A 543 0.27 -39.10 24.55
C LYS A 543 -0.17 -39.65 25.91
N ASP A 544 0.07 -40.91 26.15
CA ASP A 544 -0.40 -41.63 27.38
C ASP A 544 0.15 -41.05 28.68
N LYS A 545 1.35 -40.46 28.63
CA LYS A 545 2.02 -39.82 29.78
C LYS A 545 1.88 -38.29 29.77
N ALA A 546 1.25 -37.73 28.74
CA ALA A 546 1.09 -36.31 28.58
C ALA A 546 0.16 -35.68 29.64
N LYS A 547 0.60 -34.62 30.27
CA LYS A 547 -0.21 -33.79 31.22
C LYS A 547 -0.39 -32.37 30.73
N ARG A 548 0.52 -31.88 29.88
CA ARG A 548 0.51 -30.53 29.36
C ARG A 548 1.13 -30.52 27.96
N THR A 549 0.96 -29.42 27.28
CA THR A 549 1.80 -29.03 26.13
C THR A 549 2.90 -28.06 26.57
N SER A 550 4.07 -28.10 25.94
CA SER A 550 5.10 -27.05 26.08
C SER A 550 4.94 -25.93 25.04
N ASN A 551 4.05 -26.08 24.06
CA ASN A 551 3.84 -25.13 23.00
C ASN A 551 3.14 -23.84 23.48
N ALA A 552 3.86 -22.72 23.45
CA ALA A 552 3.37 -21.43 23.94
C ALA A 552 2.17 -20.90 23.11
N THR A 553 2.14 -21.19 21.82
CA THR A 553 1.04 -20.79 20.93
C THR A 553 -0.25 -21.51 21.29
N ILE A 554 -0.22 -22.83 21.50
CA ILE A 554 -1.37 -23.62 21.92
C ILE A 554 -1.83 -23.18 23.32
N MET A 555 -0.88 -22.97 24.25
CA MET A 555 -1.22 -22.49 25.58
C MET A 555 -1.94 -21.13 25.56
N LYS A 556 -1.46 -20.18 24.76
CA LYS A 556 -2.11 -18.87 24.58
C LYS A 556 -3.50 -19.03 23.98
N TRP A 557 -3.63 -19.89 22.96
CA TRP A 557 -4.93 -20.17 22.31
C TRP A 557 -5.96 -20.76 23.28
N CYS A 558 -5.55 -21.74 24.10
CA CYS A 558 -6.40 -22.32 25.14
C CYS A 558 -6.87 -21.24 26.13
N ARG A 559 -5.97 -20.37 26.59
CA ARG A 559 -6.32 -19.29 27.52
C ARG A 559 -7.34 -18.35 26.91
N ASP A 560 -7.14 -17.91 25.69
CA ASP A 560 -8.02 -16.97 25.01
C ASP A 560 -9.41 -17.58 24.72
N LYS A 561 -9.47 -18.87 24.33
CA LYS A 561 -10.72 -19.52 23.91
C LYS A 561 -11.50 -20.16 25.05
N LEU A 562 -10.82 -20.60 26.09
CA LEU A 562 -11.43 -21.26 27.26
C LEU A 562 -11.47 -20.37 28.51
N ASN A 563 -11.03 -19.11 28.38
CA ASN A 563 -10.94 -18.14 29.48
C ASN A 563 -10.14 -18.67 30.69
N ILE A 564 -9.00 -19.33 30.45
CA ILE A 564 -8.14 -19.88 31.49
C ILE A 564 -7.25 -18.76 32.05
N PRO A 565 -7.33 -18.47 33.38
CA PRO A 565 -6.51 -17.42 33.99
C PRO A 565 -5.00 -17.69 33.86
N LEU A 566 -4.20 -16.62 33.81
CA LEU A 566 -2.72 -16.74 33.74
C LEU A 566 -2.12 -17.52 34.92
N SER A 567 -2.74 -17.45 36.10
CA SER A 567 -2.34 -18.21 37.30
C SER A 567 -2.58 -19.70 37.18
N THR A 568 -3.39 -20.16 36.23
CA THR A 568 -3.76 -21.56 36.03
C THR A 568 -2.93 -22.20 34.91
N SER A 569 -2.38 -23.36 35.14
CA SER A 569 -1.65 -24.12 34.13
C SER A 569 -2.63 -24.74 33.11
N VAL A 570 -2.36 -24.58 31.83
CA VAL A 570 -3.10 -25.25 30.74
C VAL A 570 -2.79 -26.73 30.77
N LYS A 571 -3.81 -27.58 30.84
CA LYS A 571 -3.69 -29.05 30.84
C LYS A 571 -3.91 -29.61 29.45
N ILE A 572 -3.48 -30.82 29.21
CA ILE A 572 -3.67 -31.51 27.92
C ILE A 572 -5.16 -31.70 27.59
N GLU A 573 -6.00 -31.89 28.61
CA GLU A 573 -7.46 -32.01 28.45
C GLU A 573 -8.07 -30.72 27.91
N ASP A 574 -7.49 -29.54 28.23
CA ASP A 574 -7.93 -28.27 27.71
C ASP A 574 -7.59 -28.12 26.21
N VAL A 575 -6.47 -28.68 25.78
CA VAL A 575 -6.11 -28.74 24.35
C VAL A 575 -7.10 -29.62 23.58
N TYR A 576 -7.49 -30.76 24.13
CA TYR A 576 -8.48 -31.63 23.49
C TYR A 576 -9.88 -31.02 23.44
N LYS A 577 -10.23 -30.17 24.42
CA LYS A 577 -11.49 -29.39 24.37
C LYS A 577 -11.52 -28.40 23.20
N LEU A 578 -10.40 -27.90 22.73
CA LEU A 578 -10.39 -27.04 21.52
C LEU A 578 -10.93 -27.83 20.31
N ILE A 579 -10.58 -29.09 20.20
CA ILE A 579 -11.02 -29.97 19.09
C ILE A 579 -12.49 -30.36 19.30
N SER A 580 -12.84 -30.90 20.51
CA SER A 580 -14.22 -31.36 20.78
C SER A 580 -15.27 -30.29 20.73
N ASP A 581 -14.93 -29.06 21.11
CA ASP A 581 -15.86 -27.91 21.15
C ASP A 581 -15.80 -27.06 19.87
N ASP A 582 -15.10 -27.47 18.83
CA ASP A 582 -14.89 -26.74 17.57
C ASP A 582 -14.35 -25.31 17.79
N LYS A 583 -13.34 -25.17 18.69
CA LYS A 583 -12.74 -23.90 19.09
C LYS A 583 -11.38 -23.62 18.43
N LEU A 584 -11.09 -24.27 17.31
CA LEU A 584 -9.85 -24.10 16.55
C LEU A 584 -9.84 -22.78 15.73
N THR A 585 -10.99 -22.10 15.58
CA THR A 585 -11.09 -20.83 14.88
C THR A 585 -11.30 -19.66 15.85
N ASN A 586 -10.58 -18.54 15.64
CA ASN A 586 -10.74 -17.30 16.38
C ASN A 586 -10.61 -16.07 15.46
N GLY A 587 -11.75 -15.51 15.03
CA GLY A 587 -11.76 -14.39 14.09
C GLY A 587 -11.12 -14.77 12.75
N PHE A 588 -10.01 -14.12 12.43
CA PHE A 588 -9.24 -14.38 11.20
C PHE A 588 -8.23 -15.53 11.33
N ARG A 589 -8.10 -16.10 12.50
CA ARG A 589 -7.06 -17.09 12.83
C ARG A 589 -7.68 -18.47 13.00
N HIS A 590 -6.98 -19.48 12.52
CA HIS A 590 -7.27 -20.89 12.72
C HIS A 590 -5.99 -21.61 13.10
N ILE A 591 -6.07 -22.46 14.11
CA ILE A 591 -4.93 -23.24 14.59
C ILE A 591 -5.16 -24.72 14.30
N GLU A 592 -4.15 -25.37 13.77
CA GLU A 592 -4.12 -26.81 13.60
C GLU A 592 -2.82 -27.37 14.17
N PHE A 593 -2.94 -28.52 14.79
CA PHE A 593 -1.86 -29.31 15.37
C PHE A 593 -2.21 -30.78 15.25
N GLN A 594 -1.26 -31.67 15.52
CA GLN A 594 -1.44 -33.10 15.36
C GLN A 594 -2.68 -33.59 16.10
N LYS A 595 -3.48 -34.42 15.42
CA LYS A 595 -4.64 -35.12 15.91
C LYS A 595 -4.33 -36.63 15.95
N GLU A 596 -5.16 -37.41 16.64
CA GLU A 596 -5.05 -38.86 16.59
C GLU A 596 -5.44 -39.37 15.20
N GLU A 597 -4.53 -40.10 14.55
CA GLU A 597 -4.71 -40.67 13.23
C GLU A 597 -4.09 -42.07 13.18
N ASN A 598 -4.75 -43.04 12.57
CA ASN A 598 -4.31 -44.42 12.50
C ASN A 598 -3.97 -45.05 13.88
N GLY A 599 -4.69 -44.67 14.95
CA GLY A 599 -4.47 -45.16 16.31
C GLY A 599 -3.21 -44.63 16.99
N TYR A 600 -2.57 -43.64 16.44
CA TYR A 600 -1.40 -42.94 16.98
C TYR A 600 -1.58 -41.43 17.03
N HIS A 601 -1.04 -40.81 18.06
CA HIS A 601 -1.06 -39.34 18.17
C HIS A 601 0.36 -38.80 18.11
N ALA A 602 0.75 -38.28 16.98
CA ALA A 602 2.07 -37.72 16.72
C ALA A 602 2.32 -36.47 17.57
N ARG A 603 3.59 -36.19 17.89
CA ARG A 603 4.01 -34.99 18.62
C ARG A 603 4.54 -33.88 17.71
N SER A 604 5.04 -34.28 16.54
CA SER A 604 5.64 -33.35 15.56
C SER A 604 5.15 -33.65 14.15
N LEU A 605 5.45 -32.75 13.21
CA LEU A 605 5.15 -32.93 11.81
C LEU A 605 5.76 -34.19 11.24
N GLU A 606 7.04 -34.48 11.56
CA GLU A 606 7.75 -35.66 11.05
C GLU A 606 7.07 -36.96 11.49
N GLU A 607 6.73 -37.07 12.78
CA GLU A 607 5.99 -38.21 13.30
C GLU A 607 4.59 -38.34 12.65
N ALA A 608 3.91 -37.23 12.39
CA ALA A 608 2.61 -37.27 11.72
C ALA A 608 2.73 -37.77 10.28
N ILE A 609 3.74 -37.35 9.53
CA ILE A 609 4.01 -37.85 8.17
C ILE A 609 4.36 -39.32 8.19
N MET A 610 5.24 -39.76 9.11
CA MET A 610 5.60 -41.17 9.24
C MET A 610 4.37 -42.03 9.59
N ASN A 611 3.47 -41.52 10.42
CA ASN A 611 2.25 -42.21 10.82
C ASN A 611 1.27 -42.48 9.70
N VAL A 612 1.07 -41.51 8.80
CA VAL A 612 0.16 -41.69 7.65
C VAL A 612 0.83 -42.45 6.50
N ASN A 613 2.16 -42.60 6.54
CA ASN A 613 2.97 -43.25 5.51
C ASN A 613 3.76 -44.43 6.09
N ARG A 614 3.15 -45.23 6.96
CA ARG A 614 3.84 -46.31 7.71
C ARG A 614 4.58 -47.31 6.81
N ASP A 615 4.01 -47.62 5.65
CA ASP A 615 4.61 -48.54 4.67
C ASP A 615 5.94 -47.99 4.11
N LEU A 616 6.01 -46.70 3.83
CA LEU A 616 7.23 -46.02 3.33
C LEU A 616 8.37 -46.06 4.39
N TYR A 617 8.02 -46.07 5.67
CA TYR A 617 8.99 -46.06 6.76
C TYR A 617 9.16 -47.44 7.43
N SER A 618 8.56 -48.49 6.84
CA SER A 618 8.59 -49.85 7.40
C SER A 618 8.11 -49.91 8.87
N ILE A 619 7.13 -49.10 9.24
CA ILE A 619 6.52 -49.04 10.56
C ILE A 619 5.32 -49.99 10.60
N SER A 620 5.28 -50.90 11.58
CA SER A 620 4.12 -51.78 11.76
C SER A 620 2.85 -50.99 12.06
N HIS A 621 1.73 -51.40 11.44
CA HIS A 621 0.42 -50.74 11.69
C HIS A 621 -0.05 -50.88 13.15
N SER A 622 0.48 -51.85 13.91
CA SER A 622 0.19 -52.02 15.32
C SER A 622 1.17 -51.29 16.26
N ASP A 623 2.23 -50.69 15.72
CA ASP A 623 3.21 -49.95 16.53
C ASP A 623 2.67 -48.57 16.91
N SER A 624 2.52 -48.34 18.21
CA SER A 624 2.12 -47.07 18.83
C SER A 624 3.26 -46.37 19.58
N THR A 625 4.50 -46.85 19.43
CA THR A 625 5.65 -46.37 20.22
C THR A 625 6.79 -45.77 19.42
N PHE A 626 6.67 -45.73 18.09
CA PHE A 626 7.69 -45.10 17.24
C PHE A 626 7.82 -43.60 17.51
N SER A 627 8.96 -43.03 17.22
CA SER A 627 9.22 -41.60 17.32
C SER A 627 10.23 -41.21 16.26
N PHE A 628 10.21 -39.92 15.86
CA PHE A 628 11.21 -39.35 14.96
C PHE A 628 12.55 -39.24 15.70
N ASP A 629 13.61 -39.80 15.12
CA ASP A 629 14.96 -39.76 15.67
C ASP A 629 15.67 -38.45 15.32
N SER A 630 15.40 -37.39 16.09
CA SER A 630 15.97 -36.08 15.90
C SER A 630 17.48 -36.00 16.22
N GLU A 631 18.07 -37.00 16.87
CA GLU A 631 19.51 -37.04 17.16
C GLU A 631 20.31 -37.47 15.93
N ASN A 632 19.79 -38.42 15.14
CA ASN A 632 20.46 -38.94 13.96
C ASN A 632 19.99 -38.33 12.63
N GLN A 633 18.78 -37.76 12.57
CA GLN A 633 18.22 -37.15 11.35
C GLN A 633 17.73 -35.74 11.61
N LYS A 634 18.28 -34.73 10.87
CA LYS A 634 17.79 -33.36 10.93
C LYS A 634 16.42 -33.27 10.24
N LYS A 635 15.48 -32.52 10.83
CA LYS A 635 14.15 -32.24 10.28
C LYS A 635 14.18 -31.73 8.82
N THR A 636 15.13 -30.84 8.49
CA THR A 636 15.31 -30.36 7.13
C THR A 636 15.74 -31.43 6.12
N ASN A 637 16.60 -32.40 6.55
CA ASN A 637 16.99 -33.49 5.69
C ASN A 637 15.82 -34.45 5.42
N PHE A 638 15.00 -34.71 6.44
CA PHE A 638 13.75 -35.45 6.30
C PHE A 638 12.81 -34.80 5.28
N SER A 639 12.62 -33.46 5.37
CA SER A 639 11.79 -32.73 4.43
C SER A 639 12.34 -32.74 3.00
N LEU A 640 13.66 -32.58 2.85
CA LEU A 640 14.31 -32.66 1.54
C LEU A 640 14.18 -34.09 0.94
N GLN A 641 14.31 -35.15 1.73
CA GLN A 641 14.09 -36.50 1.27
C GLN A 641 12.70 -36.68 0.66
N LEU A 642 11.65 -36.19 1.32
CA LEU A 642 10.28 -36.27 0.85
C LEU A 642 10.05 -35.49 -0.48
N LEU A 643 10.87 -34.47 -0.78
CA LEU A 643 10.74 -33.65 -1.96
C LEU A 643 11.62 -34.07 -3.13
N THR A 644 12.68 -34.86 -2.89
CA THR A 644 13.71 -35.14 -3.90
C THR A 644 13.97 -36.61 -4.16
N ASP A 645 13.54 -37.50 -3.29
CA ASP A 645 13.75 -38.95 -3.41
C ASP A 645 12.51 -39.60 -4.04
N ASP A 646 12.67 -40.21 -5.20
CA ASP A 646 11.58 -40.83 -5.96
C ASP A 646 10.76 -41.84 -5.16
N ASP A 647 11.38 -42.54 -4.19
CA ASP A 647 10.69 -43.50 -3.34
C ASP A 647 9.70 -42.84 -2.34
N TYR A 648 9.85 -41.52 -2.08
CA TYR A 648 9.07 -40.78 -1.11
C TYR A 648 8.15 -39.74 -1.71
N LEU A 649 8.20 -39.47 -3.01
CA LEU A 649 7.40 -38.40 -3.66
C LEU A 649 5.87 -38.56 -3.47
N ASP A 650 5.38 -39.79 -3.37
CA ASP A 650 3.95 -40.08 -3.23
C ASP A 650 3.46 -40.12 -1.77
N TYR A 651 4.23 -39.53 -0.83
CA TYR A 651 3.80 -39.47 0.57
C TYR A 651 2.44 -38.80 0.74
N GLN A 652 1.65 -39.26 1.69
CA GLN A 652 0.34 -38.70 2.05
C GLN A 652 0.51 -37.57 3.07
N THR A 653 -0.32 -36.53 2.91
CA THR A 653 -0.36 -35.39 3.83
C THR A 653 -1.20 -35.74 5.07
N PRO A 654 -0.73 -35.42 6.29
CA PRO A 654 -1.50 -35.62 7.52
C PRO A 654 -2.81 -34.86 7.54
N SER A 655 -3.86 -35.47 8.13
CA SER A 655 -5.23 -34.92 8.08
C SER A 655 -5.37 -33.52 8.69
N TYR A 656 -4.68 -33.21 9.79
CA TYR A 656 -4.75 -31.88 10.42
C TYR A 656 -4.24 -30.77 9.50
N ILE A 657 -3.24 -31.04 8.66
CA ILE A 657 -2.75 -30.07 7.66
C ILE A 657 -3.79 -29.91 6.55
N VAL A 658 -4.36 -31.02 6.06
CA VAL A 658 -5.41 -30.99 5.04
C VAL A 658 -6.61 -30.17 5.53
N ASP A 659 -7.09 -30.41 6.76
CA ASP A 659 -8.18 -29.67 7.39
C ASP A 659 -7.89 -28.18 7.44
N GLY A 660 -6.70 -27.79 7.90
CA GLY A 660 -6.25 -26.41 7.96
C GLY A 660 -6.18 -25.73 6.59
N LEU A 661 -5.63 -26.41 5.57
CA LEU A 661 -5.54 -25.90 4.21
C LEU A 661 -6.92 -25.73 3.57
N ILE A 662 -7.85 -26.66 3.80
CA ILE A 662 -9.25 -26.56 3.36
C ILE A 662 -9.93 -25.37 4.04
N TRP A 663 -9.75 -25.22 5.37
CA TRP A 663 -10.27 -24.06 6.09
C TRP A 663 -9.76 -22.76 5.48
N LEU A 664 -8.45 -22.63 5.26
CA LEU A 664 -7.83 -21.44 4.70
C LEU A 664 -8.32 -21.17 3.27
N ASN A 665 -8.45 -22.20 2.44
CA ASN A 665 -8.97 -22.05 1.08
C ASN A 665 -10.40 -21.47 1.06
N ASN A 666 -11.23 -21.86 2.01
CA ASN A 666 -12.63 -21.46 2.11
C ASN A 666 -12.85 -20.05 2.66
N GLN A 667 -11.79 -19.33 3.10
CA GLN A 667 -11.90 -17.99 3.70
C GLN A 667 -12.20 -16.85 2.72
N ASP A 668 -12.32 -17.10 1.43
CA ASP A 668 -12.68 -16.08 0.43
C ASP A 668 -14.09 -15.51 0.60
N LYS A 669 -14.92 -16.15 1.42
CA LYS A 669 -16.29 -15.76 1.73
C LYS A 669 -16.44 -14.89 2.98
N VAL A 670 -15.36 -14.49 3.65
CA VAL A 670 -15.47 -13.63 4.84
C VAL A 670 -15.91 -12.23 4.43
N VAL A 671 -17.21 -12.01 4.47
CA VAL A 671 -17.82 -10.68 4.39
C VAL A 671 -17.55 -9.99 5.71
N TYR A 672 -16.58 -9.07 5.72
CA TYR A 672 -16.32 -8.25 6.91
C TYR A 672 -17.53 -7.38 7.19
N PRO A 673 -18.06 -7.37 8.42
CA PRO A 673 -19.07 -6.39 8.81
C PRO A 673 -18.40 -5.01 8.88
N VAL A 674 -18.41 -4.28 7.77
CA VAL A 674 -17.99 -2.87 7.77
C VAL A 674 -19.19 -2.05 8.22
N THR A 675 -19.14 -1.54 9.44
CA THR A 675 -20.05 -0.50 9.89
C THR A 675 -19.50 0.84 9.39
N ILE A 676 -19.88 1.26 8.19
CA ILE A 676 -19.61 2.61 7.72
C ILE A 676 -20.55 3.54 8.49
N THR A 677 -20.02 4.21 9.49
CA THR A 677 -20.77 5.23 10.23
C THR A 677 -20.64 6.55 9.48
N VAL A 678 -21.54 6.80 8.52
CA VAL A 678 -21.73 8.14 7.99
C VAL A 678 -22.35 8.98 9.11
N LYS A 679 -21.56 9.84 9.72
CA LYS A 679 -22.09 10.85 10.67
C LYS A 679 -22.83 11.94 9.88
N GLU A 680 -24.02 11.62 9.40
CA GLU A 680 -24.99 12.67 9.11
C GLU A 680 -25.58 13.18 10.41
N LYS A 681 -25.74 14.50 10.52
CA LYS A 681 -26.39 15.19 11.64
C LYS A 681 -27.87 14.82 11.86
N ASN A 682 -28.39 13.82 11.14
CA ASN A 682 -29.73 13.24 11.39
C ASN A 682 -29.61 11.72 11.38
N LYS A 683 -29.81 11.15 12.53
CA LYS A 683 -29.91 9.71 12.85
C LYS A 683 -30.53 8.84 11.74
N ARG A 684 -29.70 8.28 10.88
CA ARG A 684 -30.04 7.06 10.13
C ARG A 684 -28.77 6.20 10.01
N LYS A 685 -28.70 5.15 10.82
CA LYS A 685 -27.77 4.05 10.64
C LYS A 685 -28.12 3.37 9.31
N LEU A 686 -27.27 3.46 8.30
CA LEU A 686 -27.28 2.56 7.17
C LEU A 686 -26.64 1.24 7.63
N THR A 687 -27.46 0.34 8.11
CA THR A 687 -27.06 -1.04 8.36
C THR A 687 -27.13 -1.76 7.01
N LEU A 688 -25.96 -2.07 6.43
CA LEU A 688 -25.90 -3.03 5.33
C LEU A 688 -26.29 -4.39 5.89
N LYS A 689 -27.54 -4.81 5.63
CA LYS A 689 -27.97 -6.19 5.89
C LYS A 689 -27.12 -7.12 5.03
N THR A 690 -26.47 -8.05 5.68
CA THR A 690 -25.88 -9.24 5.07
C THR A 690 -26.93 -9.92 4.22
N ILE A 691 -26.72 -9.97 2.93
CA ILE A 691 -27.46 -10.91 2.05
C ILE A 691 -26.78 -12.25 2.29
N LYS A 692 -27.48 -13.11 3.06
CA LYS A 692 -27.24 -14.55 3.03
C LYS A 692 -27.81 -15.02 1.70
N ASP A 693 -26.94 -15.54 0.84
CA ASP A 693 -27.06 -16.75 -0.01
C ASP A 693 -25.85 -16.86 -0.91
#